data_b28709ad20bf0454339f008f00cd4f2d
#
_entry.id   b28709ad20bf0454339f008f00cd4f2d
#
_cell.length_a   1.000
_cell.length_b   1.000
_cell.length_c   1.000
_cell.angle_alpha   90.00
_cell.angle_beta   90.00
_cell.angle_gamma   90.00
#
_symmetry.space_group_name_H-M   'P 1'
#
loop_
_entity.id
_entity.type
_entity.pdbx_description
1 polymer ?
#
loop_
_entity_poly.entity_id
_entity_poly.type
_entity_poly.pdbx_seq_one_letter_code
_entity_poly.pdbx_strand_id
1 'polypeptide(L)'
;MQRFVKKIVDLMREEMLFSWQGGPIIMLQIENEYGNMESSYGQRGKDYVKWAANMALGLGAGVPWVMCKQTDAPENIIDACNGYYCDGFKPNSNNKPILWTENWDGWYTTWGGRLPHRPAEDLAFAVARFYQRGGSFMNYYMYFGGTNFGRTSGGPFYVTSYDYDAPLDEYGLLSQPKWGHLKDLHAAIKLCEPALVAADSAQYIKLGPKQEAHVYHANFLSEGLNLTQFGSQNGCSAFLANIDERNEASVTFLGQSYTLPPWSVSILPDCRNTVFNTAKVSAQTSIKSAVSLPHSQDVTIPQTISAHSEVSFVSKSWMTVKEPISLWSENNFTIQGILEHLNVTKDSSDYLWYLTRIYVSDDDISFWEENSVSPAVKIDSMRDVLRVFINGQLTGSVIGRWVKVVQPVQFQSGYNDLMFLSQTVGLQNYGAFLEKDGAGFRGQIKLTGFKNGDIDLSKLSWTYQIGLKGEYQKIYSIEENEKAEWTNLTPTAVPSTFTWYKAYFDAPDSADPVALDLGSMGKGQAWVNGEHIGRYWTRVAPKGGCRPCDYRGAYNSDKCATNCGNPTQTWYHVPRSWLQESNNLLVIFEETGGNPFEISVKLHSAGVVCAQVSESHYPPIQKWSPSDFVDGKTSMNDMTPEMHLQCEDGHIISSIEFASYGSPQGSCQNFSRGRCHAPKSLSLVSETCRGRNSCSLGISNAVFGGDPCRGIVKTLAVQARCSPSSNIGFAEL
;
A
#
# COMPACT_ATOMS: atom_id res chain seq x y z
N MET A 1 -15.01 -25.87 3.02
CA MET A 1 -14.33 -25.29 4.19
C MET A 1 -13.79 -26.38 5.13
N GLN A 2 -14.60 -27.21 5.82
CA GLN A 2 -14.13 -28.17 6.83
C GLN A 2 -12.93 -29.05 6.37
N ARG A 3 -12.99 -29.66 5.18
CA ARG A 3 -11.89 -30.49 4.65
C ARG A 3 -10.59 -29.70 4.49
N PHE A 4 -10.70 -28.46 4.05
CA PHE A 4 -9.55 -27.56 3.86
C PHE A 4 -8.93 -27.19 5.20
N VAL A 5 -9.74 -26.68 6.14
CA VAL A 5 -9.25 -26.27 7.48
C VAL A 5 -8.62 -27.46 8.21
N LYS A 6 -9.28 -28.64 8.15
CA LYS A 6 -8.72 -29.87 8.72
C LYS A 6 -7.35 -30.22 8.12
N LYS A 7 -7.22 -30.15 6.77
CA LYS A 7 -5.94 -30.44 6.10
C LYS A 7 -4.83 -29.52 6.55
N ILE A 8 -5.11 -28.21 6.69
CA ILE A 8 -4.13 -27.22 7.18
C ILE A 8 -3.75 -27.51 8.63
N VAL A 9 -4.72 -27.71 9.53
CA VAL A 9 -4.43 -27.99 10.95
C VAL A 9 -3.64 -29.31 11.11
N ASP A 10 -4.00 -30.33 10.35
CA ASP A 10 -3.27 -31.61 10.38
C ASP A 10 -1.82 -31.42 9.90
N LEU A 11 -1.60 -30.68 8.79
CA LEU A 11 -0.27 -30.37 8.28
C LEU A 11 0.58 -29.59 9.31
N MET A 12 0.01 -28.56 9.93
CA MET A 12 0.72 -27.79 10.98
C MET A 12 1.10 -28.67 12.17
N ARG A 13 0.25 -29.65 12.50
CA ARG A 13 0.53 -30.61 13.58
C ARG A 13 1.60 -31.62 13.18
N GLU A 14 1.54 -32.16 11.95
CA GLU A 14 2.54 -33.07 11.39
C GLU A 14 3.93 -32.43 11.35
N GLU A 15 4.00 -31.16 10.98
CA GLU A 15 5.25 -30.36 10.92
C GLU A 15 5.67 -29.80 12.28
N MET A 16 4.98 -30.16 13.37
CA MET A 16 5.28 -29.73 14.76
C MET A 16 5.31 -28.20 14.94
N LEU A 17 4.43 -27.47 14.28
CA LEU A 17 4.47 -25.99 14.27
C LEU A 17 3.68 -25.32 15.40
N PHE A 18 2.86 -26.06 16.14
CA PHE A 18 2.15 -25.46 17.29
C PHE A 18 3.06 -25.23 18.49
N SER A 19 2.78 -24.18 19.28
CA SER A 19 3.57 -23.78 20.44
C SER A 19 3.75 -24.90 21.49
N TRP A 20 2.72 -25.71 21.72
CA TRP A 20 2.80 -26.86 22.63
C TRP A 20 3.68 -28.00 22.09
N GLN A 21 4.04 -27.99 20.81
CA GLN A 21 5.01 -28.89 20.19
C GLN A 21 6.42 -28.27 20.12
N GLY A 22 6.59 -27.02 20.59
CA GLY A 22 7.83 -26.25 20.46
C GLY A 22 7.88 -25.39 19.19
N GLY A 23 6.80 -25.33 18.41
CA GLY A 23 6.68 -24.52 17.19
C GLY A 23 6.22 -23.07 17.47
N PRO A 24 6.15 -22.23 16.43
CA PRO A 24 5.87 -20.79 16.56
C PRO A 24 4.38 -20.44 16.62
N ILE A 25 3.45 -21.36 16.29
CA ILE A 25 2.02 -21.04 16.20
C ILE A 25 1.39 -21.00 17.59
N ILE A 26 0.95 -19.82 18.01
CA ILE A 26 0.32 -19.56 19.32
C ILE A 26 -1.19 -19.36 19.24
N MET A 27 -1.73 -19.00 18.08
CA MET A 27 -3.16 -18.73 17.84
C MET A 27 -3.52 -19.09 16.39
N LEU A 28 -4.79 -19.36 16.17
CA LEU A 28 -5.38 -19.56 14.83
C LEU A 28 -6.60 -18.67 14.67
N GLN A 29 -6.84 -18.19 13.47
CA GLN A 29 -8.06 -17.45 13.14
C GLN A 29 -8.96 -18.28 12.23
N ILE A 30 -10.24 -18.34 12.57
CA ILE A 30 -11.31 -18.88 11.72
C ILE A 30 -12.28 -17.75 11.39
N GLU A 31 -12.55 -17.53 10.11
CA GLU A 31 -13.30 -16.41 9.57
C GLU A 31 -12.63 -15.03 9.71
N ASN A 32 -12.94 -14.17 8.74
CA ASN A 32 -12.47 -12.79 8.70
C ASN A 32 -13.64 -11.82 8.46
N GLU A 33 -13.94 -10.99 9.46
CA GLU A 33 -14.95 -9.92 9.38
C GLU A 33 -16.36 -10.41 8.99
N TYR A 34 -16.68 -11.68 9.24
CA TYR A 34 -17.99 -12.23 8.89
C TYR A 34 -19.13 -11.51 9.60
N GLY A 35 -18.89 -10.97 10.81
CA GLY A 35 -19.85 -10.14 11.54
C GLY A 35 -20.38 -8.95 10.73
N ASN A 36 -19.60 -8.42 9.79
CA ASN A 36 -20.04 -7.37 8.89
C ASN A 36 -21.09 -7.87 7.87
N MET A 37 -21.09 -9.16 7.54
CA MET A 37 -21.93 -9.78 6.52
C MET A 37 -23.07 -10.62 7.09
N GLU A 38 -22.98 -11.05 8.33
CA GLU A 38 -23.88 -11.99 9.00
C GLU A 38 -25.36 -11.58 8.88
N SER A 39 -25.65 -10.30 9.11
CA SER A 39 -27.02 -9.77 9.05
C SER A 39 -27.70 -9.98 7.69
N SER A 40 -26.93 -9.99 6.59
CA SER A 40 -27.41 -10.22 5.24
C SER A 40 -27.94 -11.65 5.03
N TYR A 41 -27.48 -12.60 5.86
CA TYR A 41 -27.88 -14.01 5.81
C TYR A 41 -28.92 -14.38 6.88
N GLY A 42 -29.25 -13.45 7.79
CA GLY A 42 -30.24 -13.65 8.86
C GLY A 42 -29.85 -14.82 9.79
N GLN A 43 -30.82 -15.67 10.19
CA GLN A 43 -30.56 -16.79 11.09
C GLN A 43 -29.51 -17.77 10.56
N ARG A 44 -29.45 -17.99 9.27
CA ARG A 44 -28.42 -18.86 8.64
C ARG A 44 -27.02 -18.34 8.84
N GLY A 45 -26.84 -17.00 8.89
CA GLY A 45 -25.55 -16.38 9.24
C GLY A 45 -25.12 -16.73 10.65
N LYS A 46 -26.01 -16.59 11.63
CA LYS A 46 -25.75 -16.96 13.02
C LYS A 46 -25.45 -18.45 13.19
N ASP A 47 -26.20 -19.30 12.51
CA ASP A 47 -25.96 -20.76 12.52
C ASP A 47 -24.59 -21.11 11.92
N TYR A 48 -24.16 -20.37 10.89
CA TYR A 48 -22.85 -20.51 10.28
C TYR A 48 -21.71 -20.16 11.26
N VAL A 49 -21.81 -19.04 11.98
CA VAL A 49 -20.81 -18.65 13.01
C VAL A 49 -20.62 -19.74 14.03
N LYS A 50 -21.72 -20.29 14.59
CA LYS A 50 -21.69 -21.39 15.55
C LYS A 50 -21.07 -22.66 14.95
N TRP A 51 -21.42 -22.98 13.72
CA TRP A 51 -20.86 -24.13 13.02
C TRP A 51 -19.36 -23.96 12.77
N ALA A 52 -18.89 -22.79 12.31
CA ALA A 52 -17.49 -22.51 12.06
C ALA A 52 -16.65 -22.60 13.34
N ALA A 53 -17.15 -22.04 14.45
CA ALA A 53 -16.52 -22.14 15.76
C ALA A 53 -16.41 -23.59 16.23
N ASN A 54 -17.52 -24.36 16.20
CA ASN A 54 -17.53 -25.75 16.64
C ASN A 54 -16.63 -26.64 15.77
N MET A 55 -16.59 -26.38 14.47
CA MET A 55 -15.72 -27.09 13.53
C MET A 55 -14.25 -26.82 13.86
N ALA A 56 -13.86 -25.54 14.09
CA ALA A 56 -12.51 -25.16 14.43
C ALA A 56 -12.06 -25.79 15.78
N LEU A 57 -12.87 -25.65 16.82
CA LEU A 57 -12.60 -26.26 18.14
C LEU A 57 -12.49 -27.78 18.07
N GLY A 58 -13.34 -28.44 17.28
CA GLY A 58 -13.34 -29.89 17.09
C GLY A 58 -12.08 -30.47 16.44
N LEU A 59 -11.22 -29.61 15.84
CA LEU A 59 -9.93 -30.04 15.27
C LEU A 59 -8.83 -30.21 16.33
N GLY A 60 -9.04 -29.77 17.58
CA GLY A 60 -8.12 -29.99 18.68
C GLY A 60 -6.70 -29.43 18.42
N ALA A 61 -6.60 -28.20 17.88
CA ALA A 61 -5.30 -27.59 17.53
C ALA A 61 -4.41 -27.31 18.76
N GLY A 62 -4.98 -27.27 19.97
CA GLY A 62 -4.23 -27.03 21.21
C GLY A 62 -3.80 -25.57 21.43
N VAL A 63 -4.27 -24.65 20.58
CA VAL A 63 -4.06 -23.20 20.68
C VAL A 63 -5.41 -22.48 20.53
N PRO A 64 -5.56 -21.25 21.08
CA PRO A 64 -6.79 -20.47 20.98
C PRO A 64 -7.18 -20.18 19.52
N TRP A 65 -8.48 -20.07 19.28
CA TRP A 65 -9.05 -19.60 18.02
C TRP A 65 -9.62 -18.18 18.16
N VAL A 66 -9.48 -17.40 17.10
CA VAL A 66 -9.92 -16.00 17.00
C VAL A 66 -10.93 -15.86 15.86
N MET A 67 -11.94 -15.01 16.07
CA MET A 67 -12.81 -14.44 15.02
C MET A 67 -12.72 -12.91 15.09
N CYS A 68 -12.21 -12.26 14.05
CA CYS A 68 -12.16 -10.81 14.03
C CYS A 68 -13.51 -10.20 13.63
N LYS A 69 -13.86 -9.06 14.22
CA LYS A 69 -15.14 -8.34 14.02
C LYS A 69 -16.39 -9.22 14.14
N GLN A 70 -16.37 -10.16 15.08
CA GLN A 70 -17.51 -11.04 15.37
C GLN A 70 -17.99 -10.81 16.80
N THR A 71 -18.90 -9.86 16.98
CA THR A 71 -19.38 -9.43 18.32
C THR A 71 -20.15 -10.51 19.09
N ASP A 72 -20.66 -11.53 18.40
CA ASP A 72 -21.35 -12.69 18.98
C ASP A 72 -20.49 -13.98 18.86
N ALA A 73 -19.17 -13.85 18.75
CA ALA A 73 -18.26 -14.99 18.79
C ALA A 73 -18.53 -15.87 20.02
N PRO A 74 -18.64 -17.22 19.87
CA PRO A 74 -18.89 -18.11 20.98
C PRO A 74 -17.85 -17.98 22.12
N GLU A 75 -18.22 -18.38 23.33
CA GLU A 75 -17.43 -18.23 24.56
C GLU A 75 -15.96 -18.69 24.39
N ASN A 76 -15.76 -19.82 23.73
CA ASN A 76 -14.43 -20.44 23.54
C ASN A 76 -13.66 -19.90 22.32
N ILE A 77 -14.15 -18.84 21.67
CA ILE A 77 -13.49 -18.17 20.53
C ILE A 77 -13.22 -16.73 20.95
N ILE A 78 -11.99 -16.26 20.78
CA ILE A 78 -11.63 -14.87 21.07
C ILE A 78 -12.21 -13.97 19.96
N ASP A 79 -13.00 -12.97 20.32
CA ASP A 79 -13.39 -11.91 19.41
C ASP A 79 -12.32 -10.82 19.37
N ALA A 80 -12.11 -10.20 18.21
CA ALA A 80 -11.06 -9.22 18.01
C ALA A 80 -11.55 -8.02 17.19
N CYS A 81 -10.81 -6.92 17.31
CA CYS A 81 -11.06 -5.68 16.60
C CYS A 81 -10.23 -5.58 15.31
N ASN A 82 -10.81 -4.99 14.25
CA ASN A 82 -10.12 -4.52 13.05
C ASN A 82 -10.48 -3.05 12.81
N GLY A 83 -9.52 -2.21 12.44
CA GLY A 83 -9.78 -0.81 12.14
C GLY A 83 -8.55 0.09 12.28
N TYR A 84 -8.75 1.38 12.08
CA TYR A 84 -7.73 2.41 12.35
C TYR A 84 -7.51 2.63 13.85
N TYR A 85 -8.52 2.36 14.68
CA TYR A 85 -8.48 2.53 16.14
C TYR A 85 -9.23 1.40 16.81
N CYS A 86 -8.64 0.80 17.83
CA CYS A 86 -9.25 -0.26 18.64
C CYS A 86 -9.08 -0.02 20.15
N ASP A 87 -8.67 1.18 20.55
CA ASP A 87 -8.51 1.55 21.97
C ASP A 87 -9.83 1.58 22.74
N GLY A 88 -10.97 1.68 22.04
CA GLY A 88 -12.32 1.58 22.61
C GLY A 88 -12.95 0.19 22.55
N PHE A 89 -12.27 -0.80 21.96
CA PHE A 89 -12.81 -2.15 21.81
C PHE A 89 -12.93 -2.85 23.18
N LYS A 90 -14.03 -3.56 23.36
CA LYS A 90 -14.26 -4.44 24.52
C LYS A 90 -14.69 -5.80 24.00
N PRO A 91 -14.01 -6.87 24.42
CA PRO A 91 -14.42 -8.23 24.11
C PRO A 91 -15.86 -8.50 24.60
N ASN A 92 -16.52 -9.46 23.97
CA ASN A 92 -17.89 -9.83 24.33
C ASN A 92 -17.98 -10.66 25.65
N SER A 93 -16.85 -10.94 26.28
CA SER A 93 -16.74 -11.56 27.61
C SER A 93 -15.52 -11.02 28.36
N ASN A 94 -15.63 -10.85 29.68
CA ASN A 94 -14.53 -10.37 30.53
C ASN A 94 -13.35 -11.35 30.62
N ASN A 95 -13.55 -12.60 30.22
CA ASN A 95 -12.52 -13.64 30.24
C ASN A 95 -11.67 -13.68 28.96
N LYS A 96 -11.95 -12.79 27.98
CA LYS A 96 -11.23 -12.73 26.72
C LYS A 96 -10.24 -11.56 26.70
N PRO A 97 -9.05 -11.75 26.12
CA PRO A 97 -8.08 -10.66 25.96
C PRO A 97 -8.57 -9.63 24.93
N ILE A 98 -8.05 -8.41 25.02
CA ILE A 98 -8.30 -7.35 24.04
C ILE A 98 -7.31 -7.51 22.89
N LEU A 99 -7.78 -7.97 21.73
CA LEU A 99 -6.96 -8.21 20.55
C LEU A 99 -7.31 -7.24 19.42
N TRP A 100 -6.28 -6.80 18.70
CA TRP A 100 -6.38 -6.01 17.48
C TRP A 100 -5.73 -6.77 16.33
N THR A 101 -6.52 -7.49 15.56
CA THR A 101 -6.05 -8.41 14.52
C THR A 101 -5.68 -7.70 13.24
N GLU A 102 -6.28 -6.55 12.95
CA GLU A 102 -5.90 -5.70 11.82
C GLU A 102 -5.86 -4.22 12.25
N ASN A 103 -4.64 -3.72 12.49
CA ASN A 103 -4.38 -2.30 12.60
C ASN A 103 -4.07 -1.76 11.20
N TRP A 104 -5.01 -1.03 10.64
CA TRP A 104 -4.88 -0.50 9.27
C TRP A 104 -3.94 0.69 9.24
N ASP A 105 -2.72 0.49 8.77
CA ASP A 105 -1.67 1.52 8.68
C ASP A 105 -1.71 2.35 7.39
N GLY A 106 -2.59 1.99 6.48
CA GLY A 106 -2.90 2.67 5.22
C GLY A 106 -4.23 2.24 4.65
N TRP A 107 -4.34 2.16 3.33
CA TRP A 107 -5.53 1.66 2.63
C TRP A 107 -5.22 1.19 1.21
N TYR A 108 -6.13 0.44 0.64
CA TYR A 108 -6.10 0.00 -0.75
C TYR A 108 -6.12 1.18 -1.72
N THR A 109 -5.39 1.05 -2.82
CA THR A 109 -5.41 2.00 -3.93
C THR A 109 -6.14 1.41 -5.13
N THR A 110 -6.95 2.22 -5.81
CA THR A 110 -7.66 1.83 -7.02
C THR A 110 -7.16 2.62 -8.23
N TRP A 111 -7.25 2.04 -9.42
CA TRP A 111 -6.91 2.73 -10.68
C TRP A 111 -7.67 4.05 -10.81
N GLY A 112 -6.95 5.16 -10.94
CA GLY A 112 -7.51 6.51 -10.95
C GLY A 112 -7.87 7.06 -9.57
N GLY A 113 -7.49 6.39 -8.48
CA GLY A 113 -7.61 6.87 -7.11
C GLY A 113 -6.40 7.66 -6.64
N ARG A 114 -6.56 8.46 -5.60
CA ARG A 114 -5.47 9.08 -4.85
C ARG A 114 -4.76 8.03 -4.02
N LEU A 115 -3.49 8.26 -3.68
CA LEU A 115 -2.75 7.38 -2.77
C LEU A 115 -3.11 7.75 -1.32
N PRO A 116 -3.65 6.80 -0.53
CA PRO A 116 -3.82 7.00 0.90
C PRO A 116 -2.47 7.19 1.59
N HIS A 117 -2.44 8.02 2.64
CA HIS A 117 -1.27 8.17 3.49
C HIS A 117 -1.71 8.38 4.93
N ARG A 118 -1.32 7.47 5.81
CA ARG A 118 -1.53 7.60 7.26
C ARG A 118 -0.26 8.09 7.94
N PRO A 119 -0.28 9.28 8.58
CA PRO A 119 0.89 9.80 9.28
C PRO A 119 1.41 8.85 10.35
N ALA A 120 2.75 8.80 10.48
CA ALA A 120 3.41 7.96 11.48
C ALA A 120 2.98 8.33 12.92
N GLU A 121 2.75 9.61 13.18
CA GLU A 121 2.29 10.15 14.46
C GLU A 121 0.91 9.60 14.84
N ASP A 122 -0.04 9.57 13.89
CA ASP A 122 -1.39 9.07 14.13
C ASP A 122 -1.40 7.55 14.33
N LEU A 123 -0.64 6.82 13.52
CA LEU A 123 -0.50 5.38 13.66
C LEU A 123 0.13 5.02 15.02
N ALA A 124 1.20 5.72 15.41
CA ALA A 124 1.83 5.56 16.71
C ALA A 124 0.88 5.90 17.87
N PHE A 125 0.09 6.99 17.72
CA PHE A 125 -0.94 7.36 18.68
C PHE A 125 -1.96 6.24 18.87
N ALA A 126 -2.49 5.68 17.80
CA ALA A 126 -3.48 4.61 17.85
C ALA A 126 -2.95 3.36 18.59
N VAL A 127 -1.70 2.97 18.30
CA VAL A 127 -1.05 1.82 18.95
C VAL A 127 -0.77 2.08 20.42
N ALA A 128 -0.20 3.26 20.75
CA ALA A 128 0.07 3.63 22.15
C ALA A 128 -1.23 3.71 22.97
N ARG A 129 -2.29 4.26 22.38
CA ARG A 129 -3.64 4.30 23.01
C ARG A 129 -4.21 2.91 23.26
N PHE A 130 -4.01 2.00 22.33
CA PHE A 130 -4.48 0.62 22.48
C PHE A 130 -3.84 -0.07 23.68
N TYR A 131 -2.51 -0.02 23.81
CA TYR A 131 -1.81 -0.58 24.97
C TYR A 131 -2.08 0.21 26.25
N GLN A 132 -2.18 1.53 26.17
CA GLN A 132 -2.59 2.38 27.30
C GLN A 132 -3.88 1.91 27.93
N ARG A 133 -4.82 1.36 27.15
CA ARG A 133 -6.16 0.96 27.60
C ARG A 133 -6.34 -0.55 27.79
N GLY A 134 -5.25 -1.29 27.92
CA GLY A 134 -5.26 -2.70 28.27
C GLY A 134 -5.24 -3.65 27.08
N GLY A 135 -4.86 -3.17 25.89
CA GLY A 135 -4.65 -4.03 24.72
C GLY A 135 -3.56 -5.07 24.98
N SER A 136 -3.79 -6.32 24.57
CA SER A 136 -2.90 -7.45 24.82
C SER A 136 -2.12 -7.89 23.59
N PHE A 137 -2.69 -7.71 22.40
CA PHE A 137 -2.08 -8.13 21.14
C PHE A 137 -2.52 -7.19 20.02
N MET A 138 -1.56 -6.75 19.20
CA MET A 138 -1.82 -5.92 18.04
C MET A 138 -1.02 -6.43 16.83
N ASN A 139 -1.68 -6.54 15.70
CA ASN A 139 -1.08 -6.92 14.43
C ASN A 139 -1.33 -5.84 13.37
N TYR A 140 -0.29 -5.41 12.68
CA TYR A 140 -0.43 -4.47 11.57
C TYR A 140 -1.03 -5.16 10.35
N TYR A 141 -1.92 -4.47 9.69
CA TYR A 141 -2.44 -4.83 8.38
C TYR A 141 -2.32 -3.61 7.45
N MET A 142 -1.35 -3.55 6.52
CA MET A 142 -0.25 -4.51 6.26
C MET A 142 1.08 -3.94 6.74
N TYR A 143 1.96 -4.76 7.33
CA TYR A 143 3.33 -4.32 7.58
C TYR A 143 4.16 -4.32 6.29
N PHE A 144 3.86 -5.26 5.39
CA PHE A 144 4.36 -5.37 4.03
C PHE A 144 3.27 -5.99 3.15
N GLY A 145 2.78 -5.26 2.15
CA GLY A 145 1.74 -5.73 1.25
C GLY A 145 2.26 -6.41 -0.02
N GLY A 146 3.42 -5.99 -0.51
CA GLY A 146 4.05 -6.52 -1.72
C GLY A 146 3.33 -6.16 -3.01
N THR A 147 3.34 -7.07 -3.97
CA THR A 147 2.81 -6.88 -5.32
C THR A 147 1.76 -7.93 -5.65
N ASN A 148 0.64 -7.52 -6.21
CA ASN A 148 -0.39 -8.40 -6.77
C ASN A 148 0.02 -8.87 -8.17
N PHE A 149 0.98 -9.77 -8.27
CA PHE A 149 1.43 -10.30 -9.55
C PHE A 149 0.31 -11.01 -10.32
N GLY A 150 0.42 -11.02 -11.63
CA GLY A 150 -0.54 -11.65 -12.50
C GLY A 150 -1.92 -10.96 -12.45
N ARG A 151 -2.98 -11.75 -12.36
CA ARG A 151 -4.35 -11.28 -12.25
C ARG A 151 -4.91 -11.35 -10.83
N THR A 152 -4.02 -11.45 -9.82
CA THR A 152 -4.39 -11.68 -8.41
C THR A 152 -4.87 -10.44 -7.67
N SER A 153 -4.66 -9.22 -8.23
CA SER A 153 -5.24 -8.02 -7.63
C SER A 153 -6.75 -8.16 -7.48
N GLY A 154 -7.23 -7.92 -6.27
CA GLY A 154 -8.65 -7.96 -5.98
C GLY A 154 -9.38 -6.78 -6.59
N GLY A 155 -10.61 -6.63 -6.28
CA GLY A 155 -11.24 -5.49 -6.86
C GLY A 155 -12.73 -5.38 -6.67
N PRO A 156 -13.34 -4.77 -7.65
CA PRO A 156 -12.73 -4.31 -8.92
C PRO A 156 -11.84 -3.07 -8.74
N PHE A 157 -10.92 -2.92 -9.70
CA PHE A 157 -10.09 -1.73 -9.91
C PHE A 157 -8.94 -1.52 -8.91
N TYR A 158 -8.56 -2.48 -8.07
CA TYR A 158 -7.35 -2.35 -7.28
C TYR A 158 -6.11 -2.38 -8.19
N VAL A 159 -5.13 -1.55 -7.86
CA VAL A 159 -3.86 -1.49 -8.60
C VAL A 159 -3.03 -2.76 -8.40
N THR A 160 -2.02 -2.93 -9.24
CA THR A 160 -1.08 -4.06 -9.12
C THR A 160 -0.22 -3.95 -7.86
N SER A 161 0.15 -2.74 -7.45
CA SER A 161 0.83 -2.51 -6.19
C SER A 161 -0.09 -2.79 -4.98
N TYR A 162 0.44 -3.51 -3.99
CA TYR A 162 -0.21 -3.65 -2.70
C TYR A 162 0.60 -2.91 -1.61
N ASP A 163 1.11 -1.72 -1.96
CA ASP A 163 1.93 -0.89 -1.06
C ASP A 163 1.19 -0.57 0.25
N TYR A 164 -0.09 -0.22 0.18
CA TYR A 164 -0.97 0.03 1.33
C TYR A 164 -0.52 1.19 2.23
N ASP A 165 0.51 1.95 1.86
CA ASP A 165 1.23 2.89 2.72
C ASP A 165 1.87 2.21 3.95
N ALA A 166 2.31 0.96 3.77
CA ALA A 166 2.87 0.12 4.81
C ALA A 166 4.25 0.59 5.31
N PRO A 167 4.69 0.13 6.50
CA PRO A 167 6.04 0.40 7.01
C PRO A 167 7.17 -0.12 6.12
N LEU A 168 6.91 -1.19 5.34
CA LEU A 168 7.75 -1.61 4.21
C LEU A 168 6.98 -1.35 2.92
N ASP A 169 7.64 -0.75 1.93
CA ASP A 169 7.00 -0.50 0.64
C ASP A 169 6.84 -1.78 -0.20
N GLU A 170 6.21 -1.65 -1.37
CA GLU A 170 5.98 -2.76 -2.31
C GLU A 170 7.26 -3.56 -2.64
N TYR A 171 8.43 -2.91 -2.61
CA TYR A 171 9.74 -3.51 -2.93
C TYR A 171 10.46 -4.09 -1.72
N GLY A 172 9.90 -3.95 -0.51
CA GLY A 172 10.50 -4.38 0.75
C GLY A 172 11.46 -3.37 1.38
N LEU A 173 11.54 -2.14 0.87
CA LEU A 173 12.36 -1.08 1.42
C LEU A 173 11.62 -0.32 2.54
N LEU A 174 12.39 0.24 3.48
CA LEU A 174 11.83 0.95 4.63
C LEU A 174 11.06 2.20 4.21
N SER A 175 9.77 2.30 4.59
CA SER A 175 8.97 3.51 4.42
C SER A 175 9.18 4.44 5.62
N GLN A 176 10.20 5.29 5.49
CA GLN A 176 10.55 6.25 6.54
C GLN A 176 9.75 7.57 6.38
N PRO A 177 9.28 8.20 7.47
CA PRO A 177 9.62 7.94 8.88
C PRO A 177 8.77 6.88 9.59
N LYS A 178 7.75 6.31 8.92
CA LYS A 178 6.77 5.39 9.53
C LYS A 178 7.47 4.20 10.20
N TRP A 179 8.32 3.50 9.47
CA TRP A 179 9.05 2.34 10.00
C TRP A 179 9.90 2.69 11.22
N GLY A 180 10.71 3.75 11.15
CA GLY A 180 11.62 4.13 12.24
C GLY A 180 10.88 4.59 13.47
N HIS A 181 9.81 5.39 13.30
CA HIS A 181 8.98 5.87 14.41
C HIS A 181 8.24 4.73 15.12
N LEU A 182 7.74 3.73 14.37
CA LEU A 182 7.12 2.54 14.94
C LEU A 182 8.15 1.63 15.65
N LYS A 183 9.37 1.52 15.12
CA LYS A 183 10.45 0.80 15.79
C LYS A 183 10.74 1.38 17.19
N ASP A 184 10.82 2.70 17.30
CA ASP A 184 11.03 3.39 18.58
C ASP A 184 9.81 3.24 19.49
N LEU A 185 8.58 3.31 18.96
CA LEU A 185 7.35 3.02 19.70
C LEU A 185 7.36 1.61 20.31
N HIS A 186 7.71 0.60 19.49
CA HIS A 186 7.76 -0.79 19.95
C HIS A 186 8.80 -0.97 21.07
N ALA A 187 9.97 -0.33 20.94
CA ALA A 187 10.98 -0.34 21.98
C ALA A 187 10.47 0.31 23.27
N ALA A 188 9.73 1.43 23.19
CA ALA A 188 9.13 2.11 24.34
C ALA A 188 8.08 1.22 25.05
N ILE A 189 7.20 0.57 24.28
CA ILE A 189 6.21 -0.37 24.81
C ILE A 189 6.90 -1.58 25.47
N LYS A 190 7.98 -2.10 24.86
CA LYS A 190 8.76 -3.21 25.40
C LYS A 190 9.38 -2.88 26.77
N LEU A 191 9.82 -1.64 26.99
CA LEU A 191 10.27 -1.20 28.30
C LEU A 191 9.15 -1.22 29.36
N CYS A 192 7.89 -1.05 28.96
CA CYS A 192 6.72 -1.11 29.84
C CYS A 192 6.21 -2.54 30.05
N GLU A 193 6.67 -3.55 29.30
CA GLU A 193 6.15 -4.92 29.32
C GLU A 193 6.07 -5.54 30.71
N PRO A 194 7.08 -5.42 31.60
CA PRO A 194 7.00 -6.01 32.94
C PRO A 194 5.78 -5.53 33.76
N ALA A 195 5.41 -4.25 33.63
CA ALA A 195 4.23 -3.70 34.30
C ALA A 195 2.93 -4.07 33.56
N LEU A 196 2.94 -4.05 32.23
CA LEU A 196 1.78 -4.38 31.39
C LEU A 196 1.32 -5.83 31.56
N VAL A 197 2.25 -6.80 31.65
CA VAL A 197 1.92 -8.21 31.77
C VAL A 197 1.62 -8.63 33.22
N ALA A 198 2.04 -7.85 34.21
CA ALA A 198 1.83 -8.14 35.64
C ALA A 198 0.52 -7.57 36.20
N ALA A 199 -0.11 -6.61 35.48
CA ALA A 199 -1.32 -5.93 35.95
C ALA A 199 -2.54 -6.36 35.14
N ASP A 200 -3.63 -6.71 35.81
CA ASP A 200 -4.91 -7.04 35.14
C ASP A 200 -5.58 -5.83 34.54
N SER A 201 -5.33 -4.63 35.06
CA SER A 201 -5.90 -3.37 34.54
C SER A 201 -5.06 -2.17 34.95
N ALA A 202 -5.16 -1.12 34.17
CA ALA A 202 -4.54 0.16 34.51
C ALA A 202 -5.35 0.94 35.52
N GLN A 203 -4.65 1.70 36.37
CA GLN A 203 -5.27 2.76 37.17
C GLN A 203 -5.48 3.99 36.27
N TYR A 204 -6.73 4.41 36.09
CA TYR A 204 -7.07 5.63 35.36
C TYR A 204 -6.93 6.86 36.25
N ILE A 205 -6.28 7.91 35.74
CA ILE A 205 -6.14 9.23 36.38
C ILE A 205 -6.52 10.31 35.38
N LYS A 206 -7.51 11.13 35.72
CA LYS A 206 -7.89 12.31 34.93
C LYS A 206 -6.90 13.44 35.20
N LEU A 207 -6.23 13.93 34.15
CA LEU A 207 -5.25 15.03 34.25
C LEU A 207 -5.82 16.38 33.78
N GLY A 208 -6.89 16.36 32.99
CA GLY A 208 -7.54 17.55 32.46
C GLY A 208 -8.84 17.22 31.71
N PRO A 209 -9.47 18.18 31.03
CA PRO A 209 -10.70 17.95 30.26
C PRO A 209 -10.54 16.90 29.13
N LYS A 210 -9.35 16.87 28.50
CA LYS A 210 -8.98 15.98 27.41
C LYS A 210 -7.61 15.33 27.63
N GLN A 211 -7.12 15.35 28.87
CA GLN A 211 -5.86 14.75 29.26
C GLN A 211 -6.08 13.69 30.30
N GLU A 212 -5.41 12.55 30.15
CA GLU A 212 -5.56 11.41 31.03
C GLU A 212 -4.26 10.61 31.15
N ALA A 213 -4.12 9.88 32.27
CA ALA A 213 -3.06 8.93 32.47
C ALA A 213 -3.66 7.53 32.76
N HIS A 214 -2.96 6.50 32.29
CA HIS A 214 -3.17 5.12 32.70
C HIS A 214 -1.87 4.59 33.25
N VAL A 215 -1.94 4.03 34.47
CA VAL A 215 -0.77 3.58 35.25
C VAL A 215 -0.88 2.10 35.51
N TYR A 216 0.18 1.36 35.17
CA TYR A 216 0.32 -0.07 35.40
C TYR A 216 1.35 -0.32 36.49
N HIS A 217 1.03 -1.20 37.46
CA HIS A 217 1.92 -1.59 38.55
C HIS A 217 2.07 -3.10 38.60
N ALA A 218 3.30 -3.59 38.72
CA ALA A 218 3.58 -5.01 38.82
C ALA A 218 3.17 -5.64 40.15
N ASN A 219 2.82 -4.85 41.20
CA ASN A 219 2.53 -5.33 42.56
C ASN A 219 1.22 -4.77 43.13
N PHE A 220 0.05 -5.16 42.59
CA PHE A 220 -1.26 -4.76 43.09
C PHE A 220 -1.84 -5.81 44.08
N LEU A 221 -1.04 -6.60 44.80
CA LEU A 221 -1.56 -7.59 45.78
C LEU A 221 -1.50 -7.14 47.24
N SER A 222 -1.33 -5.84 47.56
CA SER A 222 -1.47 -5.37 48.94
C SER A 222 -2.26 -4.08 49.03
N GLU A 223 -3.33 -4.15 49.82
CA GLU A 223 -4.27 -3.09 50.11
C GLU A 223 -3.61 -1.77 50.57
N GLY A 224 -4.04 -0.64 50.00
CA GLY A 224 -3.98 0.66 50.69
C GLY A 224 -2.72 1.50 50.53
N LEU A 225 -1.97 1.41 49.41
CA LEU A 225 -0.78 2.26 49.16
C LEU A 225 -1.14 3.64 48.64
N ASN A 226 -0.80 4.69 49.40
CA ASN A 226 -0.86 6.07 48.99
C ASN A 226 0.10 6.36 47.82
N LEU A 227 -0.40 6.99 46.76
CA LEU A 227 0.35 7.41 45.54
C LEU A 227 1.64 8.22 45.82
N THR A 228 1.84 8.74 47.03
CA THR A 228 2.99 9.57 47.40
C THR A 228 4.24 8.77 47.81
N GLN A 229 4.15 7.43 47.96
CA GLN A 229 5.26 6.57 48.40
C GLN A 229 5.99 5.84 47.26
N PHE A 230 5.67 6.13 45.99
CA PHE A 230 6.34 5.52 44.84
C PHE A 230 7.71 6.14 44.54
N GLY A 231 8.67 5.78 45.35
CA GLY A 231 10.11 5.92 45.06
C GLY A 231 10.63 4.64 44.41
N SER A 232 11.06 4.75 43.18
CA SER A 232 12.00 3.89 42.46
C SER A 232 12.06 2.41 42.87
N GLN A 233 11.16 1.54 42.36
CA GLN A 233 11.51 0.15 42.12
C GLN A 233 10.71 -0.44 40.95
N ASN A 234 11.41 -1.04 40.00
CA ASN A 234 11.05 -1.95 38.92
C ASN A 234 9.58 -2.46 38.97
N GLY A 235 8.68 -1.84 38.21
CA GLY A 235 7.33 -2.36 38.05
C GLY A 235 6.22 -1.33 37.88
N CYS A 236 6.53 -0.08 37.61
CA CYS A 236 5.54 0.97 37.27
C CYS A 236 5.76 1.47 35.84
N SER A 237 4.70 1.54 35.06
CA SER A 237 4.69 2.20 33.76
C SER A 237 3.45 3.06 33.59
N ALA A 238 3.58 4.22 32.94
CA ALA A 238 2.49 5.15 32.73
C ALA A 238 2.41 5.61 31.27
N PHE A 239 1.18 5.85 30.81
CA PHE A 239 0.85 6.41 29.53
C PHE A 239 0.05 7.70 29.76
N LEU A 240 0.59 8.84 29.33
CA LEU A 240 -0.07 10.14 29.46
C LEU A 240 -0.57 10.58 28.08
N ALA A 241 -1.89 10.67 27.91
CA ALA A 241 -2.50 11.02 26.64
C ALA A 241 -3.10 12.44 26.66
N ASN A 242 -2.92 13.15 25.55
CA ASN A 242 -3.66 14.33 25.21
C ASN A 242 -4.50 14.05 23.94
N ILE A 243 -5.81 13.91 24.11
CA ILE A 243 -6.76 13.65 23.01
C ILE A 243 -7.34 14.95 22.43
N ASP A 244 -6.83 16.14 22.83
CA ASP A 244 -7.15 17.38 22.16
C ASP A 244 -6.49 17.40 20.77
N GLU A 245 -7.27 17.70 19.74
CA GLU A 245 -6.79 17.75 18.36
C GLU A 245 -6.07 19.07 18.03
N ARG A 246 -6.11 20.08 18.91
CA ARG A 246 -5.62 21.41 18.58
C ARG A 246 -4.57 21.92 19.53
N ASN A 247 -4.73 21.68 20.83
CA ASN A 247 -3.98 22.37 21.87
C ASN A 247 -3.02 21.44 22.59
N GLU A 248 -1.79 21.89 22.74
CA GLU A 248 -0.84 21.34 23.70
C GLU A 248 -1.36 21.57 25.11
N ALA A 249 -1.05 20.67 26.03
CA ALA A 249 -1.47 20.77 27.42
C ALA A 249 -0.29 20.54 28.36
N SER A 250 -0.17 21.40 29.38
CA SER A 250 0.71 21.15 30.52
C SER A 250 -0.10 20.50 31.64
N VAL A 251 0.35 19.34 32.11
CA VAL A 251 -0.31 18.55 33.14
C VAL A 251 0.65 18.23 34.28
N THR A 252 0.10 18.05 35.47
CA THR A 252 0.88 17.57 36.63
C THR A 252 0.52 16.09 36.88
N PHE A 253 1.53 15.23 36.85
CA PHE A 253 1.40 13.81 37.14
C PHE A 253 2.48 13.39 38.15
N LEU A 254 2.08 12.79 39.26
CA LEU A 254 2.95 12.38 40.41
C LEU A 254 3.91 13.51 40.88
N GLY A 255 3.41 14.75 40.89
CA GLY A 255 4.17 15.92 41.34
C GLY A 255 5.15 16.50 40.33
N GLN A 256 5.23 15.95 39.12
CA GLN A 256 6.03 16.47 38.00
C GLN A 256 5.14 17.08 36.94
N SER A 257 5.68 18.10 36.22
CA SER A 257 5.00 18.77 35.10
C SER A 257 5.41 18.14 33.77
N TYR A 258 4.44 17.86 32.91
CA TYR A 258 4.63 17.31 31.57
C TYR A 258 3.90 18.15 30.55
N THR A 259 4.56 18.38 29.43
CA THR A 259 3.96 19.03 28.28
C THR A 259 3.57 17.96 27.26
N LEU A 260 2.27 17.88 26.96
CA LEU A 260 1.68 16.89 26.07
C LEU A 260 1.26 17.54 24.76
N PRO A 261 1.91 17.23 23.64
CA PRO A 261 1.46 17.69 22.32
C PRO A 261 0.01 17.28 22.04
N PRO A 262 -0.71 17.99 21.16
CA PRO A 262 -2.05 17.59 20.77
C PRO A 262 -2.03 16.23 20.07
N TRP A 263 -3.10 15.44 20.25
CA TRP A 263 -3.26 14.11 19.64
C TRP A 263 -2.04 13.21 19.84
N SER A 264 -1.62 13.05 21.09
CA SER A 264 -0.41 12.29 21.41
C SER A 264 -0.50 11.51 22.71
N VAL A 265 0.39 10.51 22.82
CA VAL A 265 0.65 9.73 24.04
C VAL A 265 2.13 9.81 24.37
N SER A 266 2.43 10.16 25.61
CA SER A 266 3.77 10.04 26.21
C SER A 266 3.88 8.72 26.97
N ILE A 267 4.98 7.98 26.77
CA ILE A 267 5.26 6.70 27.39
C ILE A 267 6.34 6.87 28.46
N LEU A 268 6.03 6.46 29.70
CA LEU A 268 6.89 6.56 30.87
C LEU A 268 7.11 5.15 31.47
N PRO A 269 8.21 4.44 31.11
CA PRO A 269 8.44 3.07 31.59
C PRO A 269 8.67 2.92 33.10
N ASP A 270 8.98 4.02 33.77
CA ASP A 270 9.25 4.11 35.21
C ASP A 270 8.26 5.04 35.94
N CYS A 271 7.13 5.38 35.32
CA CYS A 271 6.13 6.36 35.80
C CYS A 271 6.67 7.79 36.02
N ARG A 272 7.89 8.08 35.59
CA ARG A 272 8.57 9.36 35.85
C ARG A 272 9.16 9.98 34.60
N ASN A 273 9.97 9.23 33.87
CA ASN A 273 10.71 9.73 32.73
C ASN A 273 9.99 9.38 31.43
N THR A 274 9.70 10.40 30.61
CA THR A 274 9.14 10.19 29.28
C THR A 274 10.27 9.77 28.33
N VAL A 275 10.16 8.60 27.71
CA VAL A 275 11.13 8.08 26.74
C VAL A 275 10.67 8.20 25.28
N PHE A 276 9.37 8.35 25.08
CA PHE A 276 8.78 8.44 23.76
C PHE A 276 7.47 9.26 23.80
N ASN A 277 7.20 10.01 22.74
CA ASN A 277 5.91 10.63 22.50
C ASN A 277 5.51 10.45 21.04
N THR A 278 4.30 10.01 20.78
CA THR A 278 3.80 9.64 19.44
C THR A 278 3.81 10.77 18.42
N ALA A 279 3.76 12.03 18.86
CA ALA A 279 3.81 13.20 17.98
C ALA A 279 5.23 13.75 17.74
N LYS A 280 6.25 13.20 18.42
CA LYS A 280 7.64 13.65 18.30
C LYS A 280 8.46 12.67 17.46
N VAL A 281 8.38 12.83 16.14
CA VAL A 281 9.07 11.98 15.17
C VAL A 281 10.54 12.41 15.07
N SER A 282 11.45 11.55 15.52
CA SER A 282 12.92 11.71 15.39
C SER A 282 13.51 10.83 14.29
N ALA A 283 12.74 9.86 13.78
CA ALA A 283 13.15 9.02 12.67
C ALA A 283 13.38 9.85 11.39
N GLN A 284 14.34 9.42 10.57
CA GLN A 284 14.61 10.05 9.27
C GLN A 284 13.38 9.93 8.34
N THR A 285 13.32 10.81 7.34
CA THR A 285 12.44 10.70 6.19
C THR A 285 13.26 10.24 4.99
N SER A 286 12.80 9.27 4.22
CA SER A 286 13.44 8.82 2.99
C SER A 286 12.59 9.20 1.78
N ILE A 287 13.21 9.84 0.78
CA ILE A 287 12.58 10.11 -0.51
C ILE A 287 13.11 9.10 -1.50
N LYS A 288 12.24 8.20 -1.90
CA LYS A 288 12.54 7.19 -2.90
C LYS A 288 12.46 7.82 -4.29
N SER A 289 13.46 7.56 -5.09
CA SER A 289 13.56 8.04 -6.47
C SER A 289 14.05 6.91 -7.35
N ALA A 290 13.59 6.91 -8.61
CA ALA A 290 14.21 6.07 -9.61
C ALA A 290 15.60 6.63 -9.92
N VAL A 291 16.62 5.82 -9.71
CA VAL A 291 17.96 6.11 -10.20
C VAL A 291 18.05 5.56 -11.63
N SER A 292 18.27 6.45 -12.57
CA SER A 292 18.56 6.08 -13.95
C SER A 292 20.04 5.67 -14.04
N LEU A 293 20.33 4.52 -14.65
CA LEU A 293 21.70 4.03 -14.83
C LEU A 293 22.41 4.75 -16.01
N PRO A 294 23.69 5.12 -15.88
CA PRO A 294 24.44 5.66 -17.00
C PRO A 294 24.71 4.57 -18.05
N HIS A 295 24.54 4.92 -19.31
CA HIS A 295 24.86 4.05 -20.44
C HIS A 295 26.38 3.80 -20.51
N SER A 296 26.81 2.55 -20.41
CA SER A 296 28.19 2.19 -20.73
C SER A 296 28.34 2.09 -22.24
N GLN A 297 28.77 3.15 -22.86
CA GLN A 297 29.56 3.28 -24.09
C GLN A 297 29.32 4.65 -24.75
N ASP A 298 30.10 5.63 -24.33
CA ASP A 298 30.86 6.51 -25.21
C ASP A 298 31.75 7.43 -24.34
N VAL A 299 33.03 7.12 -24.37
CA VAL A 299 34.07 7.98 -23.86
C VAL A 299 34.30 9.03 -24.95
N THR A 300 33.87 10.23 -24.74
CA THR A 300 34.51 11.52 -25.07
C THR A 300 33.51 12.68 -24.94
N ILE A 301 33.83 13.57 -24.04
CA ILE A 301 33.60 15.02 -23.95
C ILE A 301 33.13 15.42 -22.55
N PRO A 302 33.89 16.29 -21.84
CA PRO A 302 33.47 16.85 -20.55
C PRO A 302 32.48 17.99 -20.82
N GLN A 303 31.22 17.81 -20.43
CA GLN A 303 30.27 18.89 -20.32
C GLN A 303 29.63 18.92 -18.94
N THR A 304 29.63 20.14 -18.40
CA THR A 304 29.01 20.62 -17.19
C THR A 304 27.75 19.86 -16.78
N ILE A 305 27.76 19.42 -15.53
CA ILE A 305 26.72 18.68 -14.83
C ILE A 305 25.41 19.47 -14.82
N SER A 306 24.45 19.07 -15.62
CA SER A 306 23.04 19.30 -15.36
C SER A 306 22.40 17.99 -14.93
N ALA A 307 21.80 18.01 -13.75
CA ALA A 307 21.20 16.86 -13.09
C ALA A 307 19.88 16.48 -13.76
N HIS A 308 19.91 15.71 -14.81
CA HIS A 308 18.80 14.91 -15.34
C HIS A 308 19.36 13.98 -16.43
N SER A 309 19.98 12.87 -16.02
CA SER A 309 20.28 11.79 -16.95
C SER A 309 19.15 10.76 -16.87
N GLU A 310 18.16 10.89 -17.71
CA GLU A 310 17.22 9.82 -18.01
C GLU A 310 17.98 8.72 -18.76
N VAL A 311 18.09 7.55 -18.16
CA VAL A 311 18.52 6.36 -18.88
C VAL A 311 17.30 5.76 -19.54
N SER A 312 17.13 6.08 -20.78
CA SER A 312 16.21 5.33 -21.63
C SER A 312 16.82 3.96 -21.88
N PHE A 313 16.18 2.96 -21.35
CA PHE A 313 16.46 1.58 -21.54
C PHE A 313 15.67 1.09 -22.72
N VAL A 314 16.20 0.74 -23.79
CA VAL A 314 15.51 -0.16 -24.69
C VAL A 314 16.45 -0.76 -25.71
N SER A 315 16.30 -2.06 -25.93
CA SER A 315 16.58 -2.65 -27.24
C SER A 315 16.08 -1.66 -28.32
N LYS A 316 16.94 -1.19 -29.20
CA LYS A 316 16.55 -0.34 -30.34
C LYS A 316 15.56 -1.03 -31.29
N SER A 317 15.16 -2.28 -30.99
CA SER A 317 14.30 -3.12 -31.80
C SER A 317 13.11 -3.65 -31.00
N TRP A 318 12.03 -2.90 -30.99
CA TRP A 318 10.73 -3.40 -30.60
C TRP A 318 10.10 -4.20 -31.75
N MET A 319 9.42 -5.28 -31.38
CA MET A 319 8.61 -6.07 -32.31
C MET A 319 7.15 -5.97 -31.89
N THR A 320 6.25 -6.14 -32.85
CA THR A 320 4.81 -6.00 -32.63
C THR A 320 4.01 -7.03 -33.41
N VAL A 321 2.86 -7.40 -32.83
CA VAL A 321 1.82 -8.18 -33.48
C VAL A 321 0.44 -7.70 -33.04
N LYS A 322 -0.49 -7.58 -34.00
CA LYS A 322 -1.86 -7.17 -33.72
C LYS A 322 -2.67 -8.29 -33.10
N GLU A 323 -3.42 -7.97 -32.04
CA GLU A 323 -4.48 -8.85 -31.59
C GLU A 323 -5.67 -8.77 -32.55
N PRO A 324 -6.19 -9.92 -33.08
CA PRO A 324 -7.31 -9.88 -34.01
C PRO A 324 -8.60 -9.47 -33.29
N ILE A 325 -9.34 -8.54 -33.91
CA ILE A 325 -10.70 -8.17 -33.50
C ILE A 325 -11.68 -9.02 -34.29
N SER A 326 -11.68 -10.31 -34.03
CA SER A 326 -12.54 -11.33 -34.67
C SER A 326 -12.45 -12.65 -33.90
N LEU A 327 -13.32 -13.60 -34.25
CA LEU A 327 -13.17 -14.97 -33.74
C LEU A 327 -11.93 -15.61 -34.39
N TRP A 328 -11.02 -16.10 -33.57
CA TRP A 328 -9.71 -16.60 -34.01
C TRP A 328 -9.43 -18.07 -33.64
N SER A 329 -10.33 -18.72 -32.87
CA SER A 329 -10.16 -20.08 -32.37
C SER A 329 -11.34 -20.97 -32.74
N GLU A 330 -11.08 -22.27 -32.90
CA GLU A 330 -12.11 -23.32 -33.03
C GLU A 330 -12.84 -23.57 -31.71
N ASN A 331 -12.29 -23.08 -30.58
CA ASN A 331 -12.88 -23.21 -29.23
C ASN A 331 -13.97 -22.17 -28.95
N ASN A 332 -14.48 -21.49 -29.96
CA ASN A 332 -15.66 -20.65 -29.82
C ASN A 332 -16.93 -21.52 -29.75
N PHE A 333 -17.98 -20.99 -29.15
CA PHE A 333 -19.28 -21.63 -29.10
C PHE A 333 -20.41 -20.62 -29.24
N THR A 334 -21.53 -21.08 -29.78
CA THR A 334 -22.70 -20.21 -30.00
C THR A 334 -23.88 -20.69 -29.20
N ILE A 335 -24.55 -19.77 -28.50
CA ILE A 335 -25.76 -20.04 -27.74
C ILE A 335 -26.73 -18.88 -27.85
N GLN A 336 -28.03 -19.13 -27.72
CA GLN A 336 -29.04 -18.08 -27.65
C GLN A 336 -28.98 -17.41 -26.27
N GLY A 337 -28.99 -16.07 -26.25
CA GLY A 337 -28.95 -15.27 -25.05
C GLY A 337 -27.55 -14.86 -24.64
N ILE A 338 -27.46 -13.98 -23.64
CA ILE A 338 -26.20 -13.44 -23.13
C ILE A 338 -25.84 -14.14 -21.83
N LEU A 339 -24.66 -14.78 -21.82
CA LEU A 339 -24.11 -15.48 -20.66
C LEU A 339 -23.31 -14.52 -19.79
N GLU A 340 -23.29 -14.80 -18.50
CA GLU A 340 -22.51 -14.06 -17.52
C GLU A 340 -21.00 -14.36 -17.70
N HIS A 341 -20.17 -13.34 -17.61
CA HIS A 341 -18.75 -13.36 -17.95
C HIS A 341 -17.95 -14.42 -17.18
N LEU A 342 -18.07 -14.45 -15.83
CA LEU A 342 -17.30 -15.38 -14.99
C LEU A 342 -17.80 -16.83 -15.14
N ASN A 343 -19.07 -17.01 -15.43
CA ASN A 343 -19.61 -18.34 -15.71
C ASN A 343 -19.05 -18.96 -17.00
N VAL A 344 -18.69 -18.12 -17.96
CA VAL A 344 -18.05 -18.52 -19.22
C VAL A 344 -16.55 -18.71 -19.04
N THR A 345 -15.86 -17.68 -18.56
CA THR A 345 -14.39 -17.69 -18.49
C THR A 345 -13.84 -18.55 -17.36
N LYS A 346 -14.62 -18.82 -16.30
CA LYS A 346 -14.13 -19.44 -15.04
C LYS A 346 -12.87 -18.75 -14.51
N ASP A 347 -12.78 -17.45 -14.75
CA ASP A 347 -11.62 -16.61 -14.41
C ASP A 347 -10.29 -17.07 -15.04
N SER A 348 -10.33 -17.74 -16.19
CA SER A 348 -9.12 -18.14 -16.92
C SER A 348 -8.49 -16.99 -17.73
N SER A 349 -9.25 -15.93 -18.02
CA SER A 349 -8.82 -14.71 -18.66
C SER A 349 -9.64 -13.51 -18.18
N ASP A 350 -9.09 -12.29 -18.27
CA ASP A 350 -9.85 -11.06 -18.08
C ASP A 350 -10.80 -10.75 -19.22
N TYR A 351 -10.63 -11.37 -20.38
CA TYR A 351 -11.25 -11.01 -21.64
C TYR A 351 -12.31 -12.03 -22.06
N LEU A 352 -13.49 -11.54 -22.43
CA LEU A 352 -14.54 -12.35 -23.04
C LEU A 352 -15.13 -11.58 -24.23
N TRP A 353 -15.01 -12.18 -25.39
CA TRP A 353 -15.63 -11.69 -26.62
C TRP A 353 -17.03 -12.26 -26.80
N TYR A 354 -17.95 -11.40 -27.22
CA TYR A 354 -19.31 -11.72 -27.61
C TYR A 354 -19.50 -11.19 -29.04
N LEU A 355 -19.95 -12.04 -29.97
CA LEU A 355 -20.24 -11.65 -31.33
C LEU A 355 -21.66 -12.05 -31.70
N THR A 356 -22.39 -11.13 -32.31
CA THR A 356 -23.66 -11.37 -32.96
C THR A 356 -23.74 -10.59 -34.27
N ARG A 357 -24.68 -10.94 -35.15
CA ARG A 357 -24.88 -10.28 -36.44
C ARG A 357 -26.22 -9.61 -36.48
N ILE A 358 -26.23 -8.33 -36.88
CA ILE A 358 -27.42 -7.49 -36.96
C ILE A 358 -27.67 -7.15 -38.42
N TYR A 359 -28.90 -7.34 -38.89
CA TYR A 359 -29.34 -6.85 -40.21
C TYR A 359 -29.94 -5.45 -40.04
N VAL A 360 -29.48 -4.51 -40.87
CA VAL A 360 -29.95 -3.13 -40.95
C VAL A 360 -30.54 -2.90 -42.33
N SER A 361 -31.79 -2.50 -42.38
CA SER A 361 -32.45 -2.21 -43.66
C SER A 361 -32.13 -0.82 -44.19
N ASP A 362 -32.31 -0.60 -45.52
CA ASP A 362 -32.25 0.76 -46.10
C ASP A 362 -33.25 1.70 -45.48
N ASP A 363 -34.40 1.18 -45.06
CA ASP A 363 -35.43 1.92 -44.35
C ASP A 363 -34.98 2.43 -42.99
N ASP A 364 -34.17 1.65 -42.26
CA ASP A 364 -33.58 2.10 -40.96
C ASP A 364 -32.55 3.22 -41.21
N ILE A 365 -31.72 3.09 -42.23
CA ILE A 365 -30.78 4.14 -42.61
C ILE A 365 -31.50 5.44 -42.97
N SER A 366 -32.51 5.38 -43.84
CA SER A 366 -33.32 6.55 -44.22
C SER A 366 -34.01 7.15 -42.98
N PHE A 367 -34.55 6.33 -42.11
CA PHE A 367 -35.18 6.78 -40.88
C PHE A 367 -34.21 7.53 -39.96
N TRP A 368 -32.97 7.07 -39.81
CA TRP A 368 -31.97 7.75 -39.01
C TRP A 368 -31.58 9.11 -39.60
N GLU A 369 -31.36 9.19 -40.92
CA GLU A 369 -31.03 10.42 -41.63
C GLU A 369 -32.15 11.47 -41.56
N GLU A 370 -33.38 11.07 -41.87
CA GLU A 370 -34.54 11.96 -41.90
C GLU A 370 -34.93 12.49 -40.50
N ASN A 371 -34.76 11.69 -39.47
CA ASN A 371 -35.20 12.03 -38.11
C ASN A 371 -34.04 12.40 -37.15
N SER A 372 -32.82 12.48 -37.66
CA SER A 372 -31.62 12.77 -36.85
C SER A 372 -31.47 11.82 -35.64
N VAL A 373 -31.80 10.55 -35.83
CA VAL A 373 -31.75 9.50 -34.80
C VAL A 373 -30.37 8.83 -34.89
N SER A 374 -29.74 8.64 -33.76
CA SER A 374 -28.51 7.85 -33.64
C SER A 374 -28.83 6.52 -32.93
N PRO A 375 -28.66 5.38 -33.61
CA PRO A 375 -28.83 4.09 -32.96
C PRO A 375 -27.81 3.92 -31.86
N ALA A 376 -28.20 3.22 -30.76
CA ALA A 376 -27.33 3.04 -29.62
C ALA A 376 -27.51 1.67 -28.96
N VAL A 377 -26.40 1.09 -28.47
CA VAL A 377 -26.40 -0.02 -27.52
C VAL A 377 -26.78 0.51 -26.15
N LYS A 378 -27.82 -0.04 -25.57
CA LYS A 378 -28.25 0.24 -24.17
C LYS A 378 -28.16 -1.03 -23.34
N ILE A 379 -27.50 -0.92 -22.19
CA ILE A 379 -27.37 -2.01 -21.20
C ILE A 379 -27.76 -1.44 -19.84
N ASP A 380 -28.62 -2.12 -19.12
CA ASP A 380 -29.11 -1.65 -17.81
C ASP A 380 -27.96 -1.56 -16.81
N SER A 381 -27.06 -2.55 -16.80
CA SER A 381 -25.95 -2.55 -15.88
C SER A 381 -24.78 -3.37 -16.42
N MET A 382 -23.57 -2.84 -16.31
CA MET A 382 -22.31 -3.45 -16.80
C MET A 382 -21.17 -3.23 -15.81
N ARG A 383 -20.27 -4.19 -15.72
CA ARG A 383 -18.96 -4.08 -15.04
C ARG A 383 -17.92 -4.97 -15.77
N ASP A 384 -16.62 -4.72 -15.81
CA ASP A 384 -15.85 -3.58 -15.29
C ASP A 384 -15.48 -2.65 -16.45
N VAL A 385 -15.13 -3.24 -17.63
CA VAL A 385 -14.85 -2.54 -18.89
C VAL A 385 -15.60 -3.21 -20.01
N LEU A 386 -16.28 -2.42 -20.82
CA LEU A 386 -16.92 -2.82 -22.08
C LEU A 386 -16.29 -2.05 -23.22
N ARG A 387 -15.92 -2.76 -24.27
CA ARG A 387 -15.59 -2.16 -25.58
C ARG A 387 -16.56 -2.66 -26.61
N VAL A 388 -17.10 -1.74 -27.42
CA VAL A 388 -18.12 -2.01 -28.45
C VAL A 388 -17.47 -1.84 -29.81
N PHE A 389 -17.57 -2.86 -30.64
CA PHE A 389 -17.07 -2.83 -32.02
C PHE A 389 -18.22 -3.09 -33.00
N ILE A 390 -18.19 -2.38 -34.14
CA ILE A 390 -19.05 -2.62 -35.29
C ILE A 390 -18.14 -2.91 -36.48
N ASN A 391 -18.35 -4.06 -37.13
CA ASN A 391 -17.54 -4.50 -38.28
C ASN A 391 -16.02 -4.42 -38.02
N GLY A 392 -15.60 -4.81 -36.79
CA GLY A 392 -14.20 -4.79 -36.36
C GLY A 392 -13.64 -3.41 -35.96
N GLN A 393 -14.43 -2.34 -36.03
CA GLN A 393 -14.02 -1.00 -35.63
C GLN A 393 -14.53 -0.66 -34.24
N LEU A 394 -13.64 -0.17 -33.36
CA LEU A 394 -14.01 0.29 -32.02
C LEU A 394 -14.88 1.54 -32.10
N THR A 395 -16.11 1.45 -31.60
CA THR A 395 -17.07 2.57 -31.59
C THR A 395 -17.16 3.25 -30.22
N GLY A 396 -16.79 2.56 -29.15
CA GLY A 396 -16.78 3.15 -27.81
C GLY A 396 -16.34 2.20 -26.71
N SER A 397 -16.05 2.81 -25.56
CA SER A 397 -15.65 2.08 -24.35
C SER A 397 -16.36 2.66 -23.13
N VAL A 398 -16.83 1.79 -22.23
CA VAL A 398 -17.47 2.16 -20.97
C VAL A 398 -16.73 1.47 -19.83
N ILE A 399 -16.47 2.21 -18.75
CA ILE A 399 -15.72 1.74 -17.59
C ILE A 399 -16.53 2.06 -16.34
N GLY A 400 -16.77 1.07 -15.49
CA GLY A 400 -17.43 1.28 -14.22
C GLY A 400 -17.91 -0.01 -13.55
N ARG A 401 -18.34 0.13 -12.32
CA ARG A 401 -18.90 -0.99 -11.54
C ARG A 401 -20.42 -0.90 -11.52
N TRP A 402 -21.05 -1.80 -12.24
CA TRP A 402 -22.51 -1.85 -12.39
C TRP A 402 -23.12 -0.52 -12.84
N VAL A 403 -22.57 -0.01 -13.96
CA VAL A 403 -22.99 1.24 -14.58
C VAL A 403 -23.93 1.00 -15.76
N LYS A 404 -24.85 1.95 -15.99
CA LYS A 404 -25.72 1.96 -17.17
C LYS A 404 -24.91 2.34 -18.41
N VAL A 405 -25.14 1.62 -19.52
CA VAL A 405 -24.51 1.90 -20.81
C VAL A 405 -25.51 2.53 -21.75
N VAL A 406 -25.10 3.60 -22.42
CA VAL A 406 -25.74 4.18 -23.61
C VAL A 406 -24.63 4.53 -24.59
N GLN A 407 -24.32 3.62 -25.51
CA GLN A 407 -23.23 3.77 -26.45
C GLN A 407 -23.80 3.96 -27.87
N PRO A 408 -23.68 5.15 -28.47
CA PRO A 408 -24.01 5.37 -29.88
C PRO A 408 -23.17 4.46 -30.78
N VAL A 409 -23.80 3.95 -31.85
CA VAL A 409 -23.15 3.06 -32.82
C VAL A 409 -23.52 3.50 -34.23
N GLN A 410 -22.69 3.16 -35.21
CA GLN A 410 -22.94 3.41 -36.63
C GLN A 410 -22.95 2.08 -37.36
N PHE A 411 -24.02 1.85 -38.13
CA PHE A 411 -24.19 0.66 -38.95
C PHE A 411 -24.21 1.04 -40.44
N GLN A 412 -23.92 0.06 -41.26
CA GLN A 412 -24.10 0.09 -42.69
C GLN A 412 -25.38 -0.66 -43.08
N SER A 413 -25.94 -0.37 -44.26
CA SER A 413 -27.02 -1.18 -44.80
C SER A 413 -26.56 -2.65 -44.96
N GLY A 414 -27.45 -3.58 -44.67
CA GLY A 414 -27.17 -5.01 -44.69
C GLY A 414 -26.71 -5.58 -43.37
N TYR A 415 -25.90 -6.65 -43.41
CA TYR A 415 -25.40 -7.33 -42.24
C TYR A 415 -24.22 -6.58 -41.62
N ASN A 416 -24.28 -6.40 -40.30
CA ASN A 416 -23.22 -5.83 -39.50
C ASN A 416 -22.85 -6.80 -38.37
N ASP A 417 -21.56 -6.96 -38.12
CA ASP A 417 -21.06 -7.71 -36.98
C ASP A 417 -20.99 -6.76 -35.74
N LEU A 418 -21.79 -7.06 -34.72
CA LEU A 418 -21.76 -6.39 -33.43
C LEU A 418 -20.92 -7.24 -32.48
N MET A 419 -19.83 -6.67 -31.96
CA MET A 419 -18.96 -7.35 -31.01
C MET A 419 -18.85 -6.56 -29.73
N PHE A 420 -18.91 -7.28 -28.61
CA PHE A 420 -18.56 -6.76 -27.30
C PHE A 420 -17.30 -7.46 -26.80
N LEU A 421 -16.37 -6.68 -26.28
CA LEU A 421 -15.30 -7.21 -25.42
C LEU A 421 -15.61 -6.78 -23.98
N SER A 422 -16.03 -7.72 -23.19
CA SER A 422 -16.18 -7.56 -21.75
C SER A 422 -14.87 -7.90 -21.06
N GLN A 423 -14.44 -7.04 -20.12
CA GLN A 423 -13.20 -7.22 -19.40
C GLN A 423 -13.44 -7.11 -17.89
N THR A 424 -12.80 -8.00 -17.13
CA THR A 424 -12.68 -7.89 -15.67
C THR A 424 -11.43 -7.12 -15.29
N VAL A 425 -11.47 -6.39 -14.17
CA VAL A 425 -10.34 -5.70 -13.56
C VAL A 425 -10.29 -6.08 -12.08
N GLY A 426 -9.93 -7.33 -11.83
CA GLY A 426 -9.95 -7.97 -10.53
C GLY A 426 -11.31 -8.60 -10.18
N LEU A 427 -11.25 -9.65 -9.35
CA LEU A 427 -12.43 -10.29 -8.81
C LEU A 427 -12.96 -9.54 -7.60
N GLN A 428 -14.28 -9.60 -7.40
CA GLN A 428 -14.89 -9.13 -6.17
C GLN A 428 -14.33 -9.93 -4.98
N ASN A 429 -13.77 -9.24 -3.98
CA ASN A 429 -13.09 -9.86 -2.85
C ASN A 429 -13.75 -9.59 -1.50
N TYR A 430 -14.83 -8.80 -1.45
CA TYR A 430 -15.51 -8.44 -0.22
C TYR A 430 -17.01 -8.15 -0.45
N GLY A 431 -17.84 -8.60 0.47
CA GLY A 431 -19.28 -8.33 0.47
C GLY A 431 -20.16 -9.57 0.66
N ALA A 432 -21.40 -9.35 1.08
CA ALA A 432 -22.39 -10.42 1.17
C ALA A 432 -22.75 -10.95 -0.24
N PHE A 433 -23.03 -12.24 -0.33
CA PHE A 433 -23.39 -12.93 -1.59
C PHE A 433 -22.34 -12.76 -2.69
N LEU A 434 -21.09 -12.72 -2.30
CA LEU A 434 -19.92 -12.52 -3.17
C LEU A 434 -19.95 -13.44 -4.39
N GLU A 435 -20.34 -14.69 -4.22
CA GLU A 435 -20.44 -15.70 -5.27
C GLU A 435 -21.54 -15.39 -6.32
N LYS A 436 -22.42 -14.44 -6.06
CA LYS A 436 -23.49 -14.01 -6.96
C LYS A 436 -23.22 -12.66 -7.63
N ASP A 437 -22.10 -12.01 -7.27
CA ASP A 437 -21.83 -10.67 -7.82
C ASP A 437 -21.49 -10.71 -9.31
N GLY A 438 -20.86 -11.78 -9.81
CA GLY A 438 -20.58 -11.99 -11.25
C GLY A 438 -19.84 -10.81 -11.91
N ALA A 439 -19.76 -10.84 -13.26
CA ALA A 439 -19.19 -9.79 -14.11
C ALA A 439 -19.88 -9.72 -15.46
N GLY A 440 -19.58 -8.70 -16.28
CA GLY A 440 -20.18 -8.52 -17.58
C GLY A 440 -21.50 -7.74 -17.49
N PHE A 441 -22.60 -8.34 -17.87
CA PHE A 441 -23.89 -7.64 -18.08
C PHE A 441 -24.98 -8.13 -17.15
N ARG A 442 -25.86 -7.20 -16.73
CA ARG A 442 -27.08 -7.47 -15.99
C ARG A 442 -28.27 -6.67 -16.56
N GLY A 443 -29.45 -7.24 -16.46
CA GLY A 443 -30.67 -6.61 -16.92
C GLY A 443 -30.85 -6.70 -18.43
N GLN A 444 -31.58 -5.73 -18.98
CA GLN A 444 -31.92 -5.69 -20.41
C GLN A 444 -30.73 -5.18 -21.23
N ILE A 445 -30.49 -5.81 -22.38
CA ILE A 445 -29.51 -5.39 -23.37
C ILE A 445 -30.22 -5.23 -24.70
N LYS A 446 -30.17 -4.03 -25.27
CA LYS A 446 -30.92 -3.74 -26.49
C LYS A 446 -30.21 -2.73 -27.40
N LEU A 447 -30.51 -2.81 -28.70
CA LEU A 447 -30.28 -1.72 -29.65
C LEU A 447 -31.52 -0.85 -29.75
N THR A 448 -31.34 0.45 -29.68
CA THR A 448 -32.41 1.44 -29.75
C THR A 448 -32.25 2.32 -30.98
N GLY A 449 -33.35 2.95 -31.42
CA GLY A 449 -33.34 3.89 -32.52
C GLY A 449 -33.72 3.29 -33.89
N PHE A 450 -34.12 2.03 -33.98
CA PHE A 450 -34.57 1.39 -35.21
C PHE A 450 -36.01 1.81 -35.57
N LYS A 451 -36.34 1.90 -36.84
CA LYS A 451 -37.64 2.30 -37.39
C LYS A 451 -38.78 1.45 -36.81
N ASN A 452 -38.57 0.16 -36.68
CA ASN A 452 -39.56 -0.80 -36.18
C ASN A 452 -39.49 -1.04 -34.66
N GLY A 453 -38.78 -0.19 -33.91
CA GLY A 453 -38.59 -0.28 -32.47
C GLY A 453 -37.27 -0.95 -32.04
N ASP A 454 -37.11 -1.06 -30.73
CA ASP A 454 -35.85 -1.57 -30.13
C ASP A 454 -35.66 -3.06 -30.41
N ILE A 455 -34.40 -3.47 -30.66
CA ILE A 455 -34.02 -4.88 -30.82
C ILE A 455 -33.48 -5.39 -29.48
N ASP A 456 -34.16 -6.42 -28.94
CA ASP A 456 -33.71 -7.11 -27.70
C ASP A 456 -32.55 -8.05 -28.03
N LEU A 457 -31.34 -7.63 -27.66
CA LEU A 457 -30.12 -8.38 -27.93
C LEU A 457 -30.02 -9.66 -27.10
N SER A 458 -30.76 -9.78 -25.98
CA SER A 458 -30.76 -10.99 -25.15
C SER A 458 -31.45 -12.17 -25.83
N LYS A 459 -32.20 -11.94 -26.89
CA LYS A 459 -32.91 -12.97 -27.67
C LYS A 459 -32.12 -13.47 -28.89
N LEU A 460 -30.99 -12.82 -29.19
CA LEU A 460 -30.14 -13.21 -30.33
C LEU A 460 -29.23 -14.37 -29.97
N SER A 461 -28.70 -15.01 -31.00
CA SER A 461 -27.61 -15.99 -30.87
C SER A 461 -26.28 -15.24 -30.78
N TRP A 462 -25.51 -15.58 -29.77
CA TRP A 462 -24.17 -14.99 -29.54
C TRP A 462 -23.10 -16.06 -29.64
N THR A 463 -22.02 -15.74 -30.32
CA THR A 463 -20.81 -16.55 -30.34
C THR A 463 -19.79 -15.96 -29.36
N TYR A 464 -19.22 -16.82 -28.55
CA TYR A 464 -18.30 -16.48 -27.44
C TYR A 464 -16.89 -16.94 -27.75
N GLN A 465 -15.91 -16.12 -27.41
CA GLN A 465 -14.49 -16.44 -27.43
C GLN A 465 -13.85 -16.00 -26.13
N ILE A 466 -13.23 -16.95 -25.40
CA ILE A 466 -12.53 -16.66 -24.15
C ILE A 466 -11.10 -16.22 -24.46
N GLY A 467 -10.67 -15.12 -23.84
CA GLY A 467 -9.29 -14.65 -23.87
C GLY A 467 -8.88 -13.97 -25.18
N LEU A 468 -7.60 -13.69 -25.25
CA LEU A 468 -6.92 -13.13 -26.42
C LEU A 468 -6.20 -14.23 -27.20
N LYS A 469 -5.97 -14.04 -28.50
CA LYS A 469 -5.19 -14.98 -29.33
C LYS A 469 -3.76 -15.11 -28.79
N GLY A 470 -3.15 -13.99 -28.41
CA GLY A 470 -1.82 -14.01 -27.81
C GLY A 470 -1.75 -14.74 -26.47
N GLU A 471 -2.79 -14.64 -25.63
CA GLU A 471 -2.89 -15.45 -24.40
C GLU A 471 -2.99 -16.95 -24.72
N TYR A 472 -3.84 -17.32 -25.65
CA TYR A 472 -4.04 -18.72 -26.07
C TYR A 472 -2.75 -19.32 -26.64
N GLN A 473 -2.02 -18.56 -27.45
CA GLN A 473 -0.74 -18.98 -28.03
C GLN A 473 0.43 -18.88 -27.04
N LYS A 474 0.22 -18.28 -25.85
CA LYS A 474 1.24 -18.02 -24.84
C LYS A 474 2.46 -17.27 -25.37
N ILE A 475 2.24 -16.31 -26.29
CA ILE A 475 3.33 -15.56 -26.92
C ILE A 475 4.16 -14.72 -25.94
N TYR A 476 3.74 -14.66 -24.69
CA TYR A 476 4.47 -14.04 -23.59
C TYR A 476 5.49 -14.97 -22.91
N SER A 477 5.46 -16.28 -23.17
CA SER A 477 6.41 -17.24 -22.60
C SER A 477 7.69 -17.35 -23.41
N ILE A 478 8.76 -17.75 -22.74
CA ILE A 478 10.08 -17.96 -23.39
C ILE A 478 9.98 -19.02 -24.49
N GLU A 479 9.25 -20.10 -24.26
CA GLU A 479 9.18 -21.25 -25.16
C GLU A 479 8.29 -21.00 -26.39
N GLU A 480 7.26 -20.15 -26.24
CA GLU A 480 6.21 -20.02 -27.24
C GLU A 480 6.19 -18.67 -27.95
N ASN A 481 7.04 -17.71 -27.52
CA ASN A 481 7.00 -16.34 -28.08
C ASN A 481 7.27 -16.28 -29.58
N GLU A 482 8.04 -17.21 -30.13
CA GLU A 482 8.35 -17.28 -31.57
C GLU A 482 7.21 -17.81 -32.44
N LYS A 483 6.11 -18.32 -31.85
CA LYS A 483 4.92 -18.77 -32.60
C LYS A 483 4.14 -17.63 -33.23
N ALA A 484 4.30 -16.39 -32.75
CA ALA A 484 3.64 -15.23 -33.33
C ALA A 484 4.45 -14.63 -34.49
N GLU A 485 3.74 -14.10 -35.47
CA GLU A 485 4.35 -13.40 -36.61
C GLU A 485 4.75 -11.97 -36.21
N TRP A 486 5.84 -11.86 -35.48
CA TRP A 486 6.36 -10.57 -35.02
C TRP A 486 6.90 -9.75 -36.18
N THR A 487 6.54 -8.47 -36.20
CA THR A 487 7.06 -7.48 -37.15
C THR A 487 7.84 -6.39 -36.43
N ASN A 488 8.90 -5.87 -37.04
CA ASN A 488 9.69 -4.78 -36.45
C ASN A 488 8.84 -3.51 -36.34
N LEU A 489 8.86 -2.89 -35.17
CA LEU A 489 8.20 -1.62 -34.90
C LEU A 489 9.18 -0.47 -35.18
N THR A 490 8.75 0.53 -35.96
CA THR A 490 9.53 1.74 -36.21
C THR A 490 9.21 2.84 -35.20
N PRO A 491 10.17 3.67 -34.75
CA PRO A 491 9.92 4.74 -33.77
C PRO A 491 8.86 5.77 -34.19
N THR A 492 8.61 5.87 -35.51
CA THR A 492 7.60 6.76 -36.07
C THR A 492 6.21 6.12 -36.22
N ALA A 493 6.05 4.86 -35.75
CA ALA A 493 4.78 4.18 -35.83
C ALA A 493 3.75 4.85 -34.91
N VAL A 494 2.53 5.00 -35.43
CA VAL A 494 1.41 5.52 -34.63
C VAL A 494 1.06 4.49 -33.53
N PRO A 495 0.88 4.92 -32.28
CA PRO A 495 0.42 4.04 -31.20
C PRO A 495 -0.84 3.27 -31.60
N SER A 496 -0.84 1.98 -31.38
CA SER A 496 -1.89 1.08 -31.86
C SER A 496 -2.59 0.39 -30.72
N THR A 497 -3.92 0.34 -30.76
CA THR A 497 -4.75 -0.38 -29.80
C THR A 497 -4.71 -1.89 -30.05
N PHE A 498 -5.00 -2.71 -29.05
CA PHE A 498 -5.04 -4.17 -29.14
C PHE A 498 -3.80 -4.73 -29.82
N THR A 499 -2.65 -4.44 -29.24
CA THR A 499 -1.35 -4.75 -29.83
C THR A 499 -0.43 -5.36 -28.80
N TRP A 500 0.23 -6.45 -29.19
CA TRP A 500 1.30 -7.05 -28.42
C TRP A 500 2.63 -6.44 -28.85
N TYR A 501 3.49 -6.15 -27.86
CA TYR A 501 4.85 -5.66 -28.06
C TYR A 501 5.84 -6.60 -27.41
N LYS A 502 6.99 -6.80 -28.06
CA LYS A 502 8.08 -7.63 -27.57
C LYS A 502 9.41 -6.87 -27.65
N ALA A 503 10.21 -6.96 -26.61
CA ALA A 503 11.59 -6.48 -26.57
C ALA A 503 12.43 -7.33 -25.64
N TYR A 504 13.75 -7.15 -25.69
CA TYR A 504 14.69 -7.78 -24.77
C TYR A 504 15.48 -6.71 -24.02
N PHE A 505 15.85 -7.01 -22.77
CA PHE A 505 16.63 -6.11 -21.93
C PHE A 505 17.60 -6.85 -21.03
N ASP A 506 18.65 -6.16 -20.62
CA ASP A 506 19.63 -6.67 -19.65
C ASP A 506 19.25 -6.21 -18.23
N ALA A 507 19.51 -7.08 -17.26
CA ALA A 507 19.28 -6.71 -15.86
C ALA A 507 20.25 -5.62 -15.43
N PRO A 508 19.80 -4.62 -14.65
CA PRO A 508 20.70 -3.64 -14.07
C PRO A 508 21.73 -4.28 -13.14
N ASP A 509 22.99 -3.86 -13.27
CA ASP A 509 24.09 -4.28 -12.37
C ASP A 509 24.00 -3.51 -11.04
N SER A 510 23.12 -3.96 -10.17
CA SER A 510 22.88 -3.43 -8.82
C SER A 510 22.12 -4.46 -8.01
N ALA A 511 22.18 -4.40 -6.69
CA ALA A 511 21.34 -5.17 -5.78
C ALA A 511 19.97 -4.53 -5.54
N ASP A 512 19.78 -3.27 -5.95
CA ASP A 512 18.54 -2.54 -5.71
C ASP A 512 17.33 -3.20 -6.42
N PRO A 513 16.11 -3.08 -5.87
CA PRO A 513 14.90 -3.53 -6.51
C PRO A 513 14.69 -2.91 -7.89
N VAL A 514 14.09 -3.70 -8.79
CA VAL A 514 13.86 -3.31 -10.19
C VAL A 514 12.38 -3.02 -10.42
N ALA A 515 12.11 -1.96 -11.16
CA ALA A 515 10.79 -1.61 -11.65
C ALA A 515 10.79 -1.36 -13.15
N LEU A 516 9.69 -1.71 -13.82
CA LEU A 516 9.36 -1.22 -15.16
C LEU A 516 8.55 0.05 -15.04
N ASP A 517 8.99 1.12 -15.69
CA ASP A 517 8.20 2.34 -15.87
C ASP A 517 7.35 2.20 -17.13
N LEU A 518 6.04 2.00 -16.95
CA LEU A 518 5.04 1.89 -18.00
C LEU A 518 4.19 3.16 -18.14
N GLY A 519 4.70 4.30 -17.66
CA GLY A 519 4.00 5.59 -17.69
C GLY A 519 3.66 6.10 -19.10
N SER A 520 4.37 5.62 -20.14
CA SER A 520 4.12 5.92 -21.56
C SER A 520 3.03 5.05 -22.20
N MET A 521 2.60 4.00 -21.51
CA MET A 521 1.60 3.04 -21.97
C MET A 521 0.21 3.42 -21.47
N GLY A 522 -0.84 2.83 -22.06
CA GLY A 522 -2.22 3.13 -21.69
C GLY A 522 -2.80 2.17 -20.68
N LYS A 523 -3.27 1.01 -21.12
CA LYS A 523 -3.86 -0.06 -20.31
C LYS A 523 -3.54 -1.42 -20.91
N GLY A 524 -3.20 -2.37 -20.05
CA GLY A 524 -2.93 -3.73 -20.51
C GLY A 524 -2.33 -4.62 -19.45
N GLN A 525 -1.51 -5.56 -19.89
CA GLN A 525 -0.82 -6.53 -19.07
C GLN A 525 0.65 -6.68 -19.53
N ALA A 526 1.55 -7.04 -18.59
CA ALA A 526 2.98 -7.14 -18.86
C ALA A 526 3.57 -8.44 -18.29
N TRP A 527 4.55 -9.01 -19.01
CA TRP A 527 5.27 -10.22 -18.62
C TRP A 527 6.77 -10.01 -18.79
N VAL A 528 7.55 -10.56 -17.85
CA VAL A 528 9.00 -10.66 -17.96
C VAL A 528 9.41 -12.13 -17.85
N ASN A 529 10.14 -12.62 -18.84
CA ASN A 529 10.57 -14.03 -18.91
C ASN A 529 9.42 -15.05 -18.74
N GLY A 530 8.21 -14.68 -19.21
CA GLY A 530 7.02 -15.50 -19.08
C GLY A 530 6.24 -15.31 -17.77
N GLU A 531 6.85 -14.68 -16.78
CA GLU A 531 6.22 -14.37 -15.50
C GLU A 531 5.33 -13.13 -15.61
N HIS A 532 4.09 -13.25 -15.15
CA HIS A 532 3.10 -12.19 -15.30
C HIS A 532 3.26 -11.12 -14.22
N ILE A 533 3.79 -9.95 -14.56
CA ILE A 533 3.92 -8.80 -13.65
C ILE A 533 2.56 -8.36 -13.13
N GLY A 534 1.58 -8.21 -14.01
CA GLY A 534 0.25 -7.78 -13.65
C GLY A 534 -0.42 -6.89 -14.69
N ARG A 535 -1.57 -6.36 -14.31
CA ARG A 535 -2.28 -5.33 -15.07
C ARG A 535 -1.56 -4.00 -14.89
N TYR A 536 -1.47 -3.20 -15.95
CA TYR A 536 -1.06 -1.80 -15.87
C TYR A 536 -2.14 -0.88 -16.42
N TRP A 537 -2.22 0.33 -15.88
CA TRP A 537 -3.17 1.35 -16.33
C TRP A 537 -2.72 2.74 -15.87
N THR A 538 -2.47 3.65 -16.80
CA THR A 538 -2.05 5.03 -16.52
C THR A 538 -3.24 5.96 -16.19
N ARG A 539 -4.23 5.44 -15.46
CA ARG A 539 -5.41 6.21 -15.07
C ARG A 539 -5.04 7.25 -14.02
N VAL A 540 -5.40 8.51 -14.29
CA VAL A 540 -5.03 9.68 -13.50
C VAL A 540 -5.99 9.88 -12.32
N ALA A 541 -5.45 10.15 -11.14
CA ALA A 541 -6.20 10.53 -9.95
C ALA A 541 -6.84 11.93 -10.10
N PRO A 542 -7.95 12.24 -9.39
CA PRO A 542 -8.54 13.57 -9.39
C PRO A 542 -7.53 14.64 -8.99
N LYS A 543 -7.56 15.82 -9.64
CA LYS A 543 -6.66 16.95 -9.33
C LYS A 543 -6.86 17.54 -7.94
N GLY A 544 -8.05 17.44 -7.38
CA GLY A 544 -8.38 17.96 -6.05
C GLY A 544 -8.31 16.91 -4.95
N GLY A 545 -8.28 17.37 -3.67
CA GLY A 545 -8.37 16.51 -2.49
C GLY A 545 -7.06 16.24 -1.76
N CYS A 546 -5.90 16.52 -2.35
CA CYS A 546 -4.62 16.53 -1.63
C CYS A 546 -4.46 17.87 -0.89
N ARG A 547 -4.38 17.81 0.42
CA ARG A 547 -4.18 18.95 1.32
C ARG A 547 -2.91 18.72 2.13
N PRO A 548 -2.29 19.77 2.68
CA PRO A 548 -1.24 19.59 3.67
C PRO A 548 -1.71 18.63 4.76
N CYS A 549 -0.90 17.62 5.04
CA CYS A 549 -1.27 16.60 6.00
C CYS A 549 -1.25 17.16 7.43
N ASP A 550 -2.32 16.93 8.20
CA ASP A 550 -2.38 17.14 9.63
C ASP A 550 -2.65 15.80 10.31
N TYR A 551 -1.69 15.31 11.08
CA TYR A 551 -1.81 14.03 11.79
C TYR A 551 -2.90 14.03 12.88
N ARG A 552 -3.27 15.21 13.37
CA ARG A 552 -4.15 15.38 14.54
C ARG A 552 -5.62 15.05 14.23
N GLY A 553 -6.27 14.36 15.13
CA GLY A 553 -7.66 13.92 14.98
C GLY A 553 -7.81 12.65 14.16
N ALA A 554 -8.98 12.04 14.25
CA ALA A 554 -9.25 10.73 13.67
C ALA A 554 -8.92 10.64 12.16
N TYR A 555 -8.20 9.60 11.79
CA TYR A 555 -7.80 9.29 10.43
C TYR A 555 -8.93 8.58 9.65
N ASN A 556 -8.98 8.83 8.36
CA ASN A 556 -9.68 8.06 7.35
C ASN A 556 -8.86 8.10 6.05
N SER A 557 -9.14 7.21 5.10
CA SER A 557 -8.33 7.03 3.87
C SER A 557 -8.27 8.24 2.94
N ASP A 558 -9.15 9.24 3.10
CA ASP A 558 -9.12 10.49 2.34
C ASP A 558 -8.28 11.58 3.00
N LYS A 559 -8.02 11.43 4.31
CA LYS A 559 -7.17 12.36 5.05
C LYS A 559 -5.71 12.16 4.65
N CYS A 560 -4.99 13.24 4.38
CA CYS A 560 -3.60 13.20 3.94
C CYS A 560 -3.34 12.45 2.60
N ALA A 561 -4.36 12.26 1.79
CA ALA A 561 -4.19 11.64 0.48
C ALA A 561 -3.21 12.42 -0.40
N THR A 562 -2.43 11.71 -1.21
CA THR A 562 -1.38 12.24 -2.09
C THR A 562 -1.64 11.88 -3.56
N ASN A 563 -0.72 12.26 -4.45
CA ASN A 563 -0.75 11.92 -5.88
C ASN A 563 -1.89 12.53 -6.70
N CYS A 564 -2.49 13.65 -6.26
CA CYS A 564 -3.54 14.31 -7.03
C CYS A 564 -3.06 14.78 -8.40
N GLY A 565 -3.84 14.44 -9.45
CA GLY A 565 -3.57 14.86 -10.81
C GLY A 565 -2.51 14.05 -11.55
N ASN A 566 -1.98 12.98 -10.94
CA ASN A 566 -1.00 12.09 -11.56
C ASN A 566 -1.59 10.68 -11.76
N PRO A 567 -1.00 9.86 -12.65
CA PRO A 567 -1.34 8.45 -12.75
C PRO A 567 -1.18 7.74 -11.41
N THR A 568 -2.09 6.82 -11.08
CA THR A 568 -2.08 6.16 -9.77
C THR A 568 -0.88 5.21 -9.63
N GLN A 569 -0.51 4.51 -10.70
CA GLN A 569 0.66 3.64 -10.74
C GLN A 569 1.29 3.71 -12.12
N THR A 570 2.62 3.91 -12.17
CA THR A 570 3.41 3.87 -13.41
C THR A 570 4.59 2.91 -13.32
N TRP A 571 5.06 2.62 -12.09
CA TRP A 571 6.15 1.69 -11.84
C TRP A 571 5.61 0.34 -11.38
N TYR A 572 6.16 -0.73 -11.96
CA TYR A 572 5.71 -2.10 -11.73
C TYR A 572 6.90 -2.95 -11.31
N HIS A 573 6.81 -3.55 -10.13
CA HIS A 573 7.87 -4.35 -9.53
C HIS A 573 8.23 -5.55 -10.40
N VAL A 574 9.53 -5.75 -10.65
CA VAL A 574 10.10 -6.93 -11.30
C VAL A 574 11.01 -7.63 -10.31
N PRO A 575 10.62 -8.78 -9.73
CA PRO A 575 11.49 -9.52 -8.83
C PRO A 575 12.82 -9.88 -9.49
N ARG A 576 13.93 -9.63 -8.79
CA ARG A 576 15.26 -9.97 -9.33
C ARG A 576 15.42 -11.46 -9.60
N SER A 577 14.73 -12.31 -8.84
CA SER A 577 14.73 -13.76 -9.08
C SER A 577 14.14 -14.19 -10.43
N TRP A 578 13.39 -13.30 -11.10
CA TRP A 578 12.86 -13.54 -12.44
C TRP A 578 13.83 -13.12 -13.55
N LEU A 579 14.89 -12.34 -13.19
CA LEU A 579 15.80 -11.77 -14.15
C LEU A 579 17.05 -12.64 -14.35
N GLN A 580 17.48 -12.70 -15.60
CA GLN A 580 18.80 -13.16 -16.03
C GLN A 580 19.71 -11.93 -16.20
N GLU A 581 21.02 -12.14 -16.24
CA GLU A 581 21.99 -11.04 -16.43
C GLU A 581 21.71 -10.27 -17.73
N SER A 582 21.32 -10.98 -18.81
CA SER A 582 21.03 -10.38 -20.12
C SER A 582 19.89 -11.09 -20.84
N ASN A 583 19.39 -10.45 -21.88
CA ASN A 583 18.34 -10.98 -22.76
C ASN A 583 17.02 -11.36 -22.06
N ASN A 584 16.59 -10.58 -21.07
CA ASN A 584 15.29 -10.78 -20.45
C ASN A 584 14.19 -10.42 -21.44
N LEU A 585 13.28 -11.35 -21.67
CA LEU A 585 12.13 -11.17 -22.56
C LEU A 585 11.08 -10.29 -21.88
N LEU A 586 10.75 -9.15 -22.46
CA LEU A 586 9.61 -8.30 -22.08
C LEU A 586 8.52 -8.43 -23.13
N VAL A 587 7.33 -8.84 -22.69
CA VAL A 587 6.13 -8.87 -23.54
C VAL A 587 5.03 -8.03 -22.90
N ILE A 588 4.39 -7.18 -23.69
CA ILE A 588 3.33 -6.28 -23.24
C ILE A 588 2.13 -6.42 -24.17
N PHE A 589 0.94 -6.57 -23.61
CA PHE A 589 -0.32 -6.38 -24.31
C PHE A 589 -0.87 -5.00 -24.02
N GLU A 590 -1.06 -4.18 -25.05
CA GLU A 590 -1.59 -2.80 -24.95
C GLU A 590 -2.99 -2.71 -25.57
N GLU A 591 -3.94 -2.26 -24.77
CA GLU A 591 -5.35 -2.17 -25.17
C GLU A 591 -5.73 -0.82 -25.82
N THR A 592 -5.12 0.26 -25.38
CA THR A 592 -5.60 1.63 -25.67
C THR A 592 -4.65 2.44 -26.54
N GLY A 593 -3.45 1.98 -26.70
CA GLY A 593 -2.36 2.64 -27.42
C GLY A 593 -1.42 3.40 -26.49
N GLY A 594 -0.14 3.13 -26.61
CA GLY A 594 0.94 3.74 -25.85
C GLY A 594 2.23 3.73 -26.65
N ASN A 595 3.28 4.35 -26.11
CA ASN A 595 4.60 4.43 -26.76
C ASN A 595 5.59 3.46 -26.08
N PRO A 596 5.85 2.26 -26.64
CA PRO A 596 6.77 1.31 -26.01
C PRO A 596 8.23 1.79 -26.02
N PHE A 597 8.61 2.73 -26.89
CA PHE A 597 9.98 3.28 -26.92
C PHE A 597 10.34 4.16 -25.71
N GLU A 598 9.35 4.57 -24.92
CA GLU A 598 9.56 5.35 -23.70
C GLU A 598 9.50 4.47 -22.42
N ILE A 599 9.31 3.16 -22.57
CA ILE A 599 9.41 2.22 -21.44
C ILE A 599 10.85 2.17 -20.95
N SER A 600 11.03 2.23 -19.64
CA SER A 600 12.34 2.17 -19.03
C SER A 600 12.39 1.21 -17.82
N VAL A 601 13.57 0.69 -17.55
CA VAL A 601 13.86 -0.07 -16.32
C VAL A 601 14.45 0.90 -15.31
N LYS A 602 13.92 0.89 -14.11
CA LYS A 602 14.33 1.77 -13.01
C LYS A 602 14.88 0.94 -11.86
N LEU A 603 15.89 1.46 -11.18
CA LEU A 603 16.29 1.00 -9.86
C LEU A 603 15.54 1.81 -8.81
N HIS A 604 14.94 1.12 -7.85
CA HIS A 604 14.16 1.75 -6.78
C HIS A 604 15.00 1.82 -5.51
N SER A 605 15.35 3.03 -5.07
CA SER A 605 16.15 3.26 -3.87
C SER A 605 15.86 4.63 -3.24
N ALA A 606 16.25 4.81 -1.98
CA ALA A 606 16.17 6.10 -1.30
C ALA A 606 17.36 6.98 -1.71
N GLY A 607 17.20 7.80 -2.73
CA GLY A 607 18.24 8.73 -3.21
C GLY A 607 18.49 9.93 -2.29
N VAL A 608 17.50 10.29 -1.45
CA VAL A 608 17.58 11.41 -0.50
C VAL A 608 17.05 10.96 0.86
N VAL A 609 17.81 11.24 1.91
CA VAL A 609 17.43 11.04 3.31
C VAL A 609 17.48 12.37 4.06
N CYS A 610 16.47 12.62 4.88
CA CYS A 610 16.36 13.83 5.68
C CYS A 610 16.14 13.50 7.15
N ALA A 611 16.62 14.35 8.04
CA ALA A 611 16.25 14.33 9.45
C ALA A 611 15.85 15.72 9.92
N GLN A 612 14.89 15.77 10.85
CA GLN A 612 14.48 16.99 11.53
C GLN A 612 14.29 16.69 13.03
N VAL A 613 15.27 16.95 13.84
CA VAL A 613 15.31 16.59 15.26
C VAL A 613 15.48 17.84 16.11
N SER A 614 14.54 18.03 17.05
CA SER A 614 14.57 19.15 18.01
C SER A 614 15.30 18.77 19.29
N GLU A 615 15.94 19.75 19.95
CA GLU A 615 16.45 19.60 21.31
C GLU A 615 15.37 19.27 22.36
N SER A 616 14.09 19.41 22.01
CA SER A 616 12.94 19.01 22.83
C SER A 616 12.48 17.55 22.59
N HIS A 617 13.10 16.82 21.66
CA HIS A 617 12.88 15.39 21.47
C HIS A 617 13.56 14.57 22.59
N TYR A 618 13.27 13.30 22.65
CA TYR A 618 13.86 12.40 23.64
C TYR A 618 15.18 11.82 23.13
N PRO A 619 16.11 11.47 24.03
CA PRO A 619 17.30 10.69 23.67
C PRO A 619 16.92 9.37 23.01
N PRO A 620 17.83 8.75 22.21
CA PRO A 620 17.58 7.42 21.65
C PRO A 620 17.20 6.43 22.73
N ILE A 621 16.12 5.71 22.50
CA ILE A 621 15.55 4.81 23.50
C ILE A 621 16.48 3.66 23.89
N GLN A 622 17.40 3.28 22.99
CA GLN A 622 18.43 2.26 23.23
C GLN A 622 19.44 2.67 24.30
N LYS A 623 19.54 3.96 24.58
CA LYS A 623 20.43 4.52 25.64
C LYS A 623 19.73 4.62 27.00
N TRP A 624 18.44 4.37 27.05
CA TRP A 624 17.69 4.44 28.30
C TRP A 624 17.79 3.12 29.08
N SER A 625 18.10 3.22 30.39
CA SER A 625 18.11 2.10 31.34
C SER A 625 17.54 2.54 32.67
N PRO A 626 16.64 1.77 33.31
CA PRO A 626 16.12 2.07 34.64
C PRO A 626 17.20 2.24 35.71
N SER A 627 18.30 1.47 35.63
CA SER A 627 19.40 1.48 36.59
C SER A 627 20.16 2.82 36.61
N ASP A 628 20.20 3.55 35.49
CA ASP A 628 20.96 4.80 35.38
C ASP A 628 20.31 5.92 36.20
N PHE A 629 19.01 5.79 36.56
CA PHE A 629 18.22 6.80 37.28
C PHE A 629 18.00 6.46 38.79
N VAL A 630 18.28 5.24 39.22
CA VAL A 630 18.07 4.80 40.60
C VAL A 630 19.08 5.42 41.55
N ASP A 631 20.33 5.62 41.12
CA ASP A 631 21.42 6.15 41.95
C ASP A 631 21.56 7.68 41.90
N GLY A 632 20.69 8.40 41.18
CA GLY A 632 20.75 9.86 40.97
C GLY A 632 21.99 10.33 40.23
N LYS A 633 22.70 9.43 39.55
CA LYS A 633 23.96 9.71 38.84
C LYS A 633 23.77 10.24 37.43
N THR A 634 22.63 9.92 36.82
CA THR A 634 22.29 10.37 35.45
C THR A 634 20.89 10.95 35.45
N SER A 635 20.75 12.18 34.96
CA SER A 635 19.44 12.81 34.70
C SER A 635 19.10 12.66 33.21
N MET A 636 17.82 12.53 32.85
CA MET A 636 17.38 12.65 31.45
C MET A 636 17.87 13.95 30.78
N ASN A 637 18.13 15.00 31.60
CA ASN A 637 18.70 16.25 31.11
C ASN A 637 20.16 16.16 30.69
N ASP A 638 20.88 15.10 31.09
CA ASP A 638 22.28 14.86 30.70
C ASP A 638 22.38 14.07 29.38
N MET A 639 21.27 13.49 28.91
CA MET A 639 21.18 12.75 27.66
C MET A 639 20.58 13.69 26.59
N THR A 640 21.25 13.80 25.44
CA THR A 640 20.77 14.64 24.34
C THR A 640 20.03 13.83 23.27
N PRO A 641 19.00 14.40 22.63
CA PRO A 641 18.45 13.84 21.40
C PRO A 641 19.53 13.65 20.35
N GLU A 642 19.34 12.74 19.45
CA GLU A 642 20.29 12.45 18.36
C GLU A 642 19.59 12.46 17.01
N MET A 643 20.22 13.04 16.02
CA MET A 643 19.91 12.84 14.62
C MET A 643 20.59 11.54 14.17
N HIS A 644 19.83 10.70 13.49
CA HIS A 644 20.35 9.50 12.81
C HIS A 644 19.98 9.56 11.34
N LEU A 645 20.95 9.34 10.45
CA LEU A 645 20.76 9.15 9.02
C LEU A 645 21.35 7.82 8.59
N GLN A 646 20.66 7.13 7.71
CA GLN A 646 21.10 5.86 7.15
C GLN A 646 20.64 5.75 5.69
N CYS A 647 21.54 5.43 4.80
CA CYS A 647 21.24 4.98 3.45
C CYS A 647 20.91 3.49 3.44
N GLU A 648 20.28 3.02 2.37
CA GLU A 648 20.02 1.61 2.15
C GLU A 648 21.35 0.81 2.02
N ASP A 649 21.26 -0.51 2.16
CA ASP A 649 22.44 -1.37 2.05
C ASP A 649 23.11 -1.19 0.68
N GLY A 650 24.44 -1.18 0.68
CA GLY A 650 25.22 -0.91 -0.53
C GLY A 650 25.32 0.56 -0.93
N HIS A 651 24.68 1.49 -0.20
CA HIS A 651 24.73 2.93 -0.43
C HIS A 651 25.45 3.66 0.69
N ILE A 652 25.96 4.85 0.37
CA ILE A 652 26.61 5.76 1.32
C ILE A 652 26.08 7.17 1.17
N ILE A 653 26.19 7.96 2.24
CA ILE A 653 25.91 9.38 2.23
C ILE A 653 27.01 10.07 1.41
N SER A 654 26.72 10.39 0.15
CA SER A 654 27.68 10.97 -0.79
C SER A 654 27.86 12.47 -0.59
N SER A 655 26.79 13.18 -0.22
CA SER A 655 26.84 14.62 0.05
C SER A 655 25.76 15.05 1.06
N ILE A 656 26.04 16.15 1.78
CA ILE A 656 25.05 16.86 2.59
C ILE A 656 24.59 18.09 1.81
N GLU A 657 23.35 18.08 1.39
CA GLU A 657 22.76 19.16 0.57
C GLU A 657 22.26 20.33 1.43
N PHE A 658 21.83 20.02 2.65
CA PHE A 658 21.38 21.02 3.62
C PHE A 658 21.66 20.57 5.04
N ALA A 659 22.12 21.50 5.90
CA ALA A 659 22.14 21.32 7.34
C ALA A 659 21.99 22.66 8.05
N SER A 660 21.09 22.74 9.03
CA SER A 660 20.87 23.93 9.84
C SER A 660 20.41 23.56 11.24
N TYR A 661 21.19 23.93 12.24
CA TYR A 661 20.84 23.89 13.64
C TYR A 661 20.37 25.25 14.09
N GLY A 662 19.12 25.37 14.58
CA GLY A 662 18.48 26.62 14.96
C GLY A 662 16.98 26.59 14.76
N SER A 663 16.45 27.44 13.87
CA SER A 663 15.03 27.49 13.49
C SER A 663 14.82 27.23 12.00
N PRO A 664 15.26 26.09 11.45
CA PRO A 664 15.05 25.77 10.04
C PRO A 664 13.55 25.72 9.71
N GLN A 665 13.22 26.02 8.48
CA GLN A 665 11.85 25.99 7.95
C GLN A 665 11.74 24.98 6.80
N GLY A 666 10.49 24.56 6.52
CA GLY A 666 10.20 23.62 5.46
C GLY A 666 10.25 22.15 5.88
N SER A 667 10.33 21.28 4.91
CA SER A 667 10.40 19.82 5.05
C SER A 667 11.44 19.25 4.10
N CYS A 668 11.66 17.95 4.12
CA CYS A 668 12.55 17.25 3.22
C CYS A 668 12.34 17.72 1.76
N GLN A 669 13.41 18.00 1.04
CA GLN A 669 13.51 18.62 -0.30
C GLN A 669 13.22 20.14 -0.36
N ASN A 670 12.63 20.73 0.67
CA ASN A 670 12.26 22.15 0.70
C ASN A 670 12.76 22.87 1.96
N PHE A 671 13.82 22.36 2.59
CA PHE A 671 14.41 23.03 3.76
C PHE A 671 15.02 24.38 3.42
N SER A 672 14.83 25.34 4.31
CA SER A 672 15.47 26.65 4.26
C SER A 672 15.97 27.07 5.64
N ARG A 673 16.97 27.95 5.65
CA ARG A 673 17.49 28.53 6.89
C ARG A 673 16.48 29.51 7.48
N GLY A 674 16.22 29.33 8.78
CA GLY A 674 15.45 30.33 9.54
C GLY A 674 16.34 31.49 10.01
N ARG A 675 15.76 32.38 10.81
CA ARG A 675 16.49 33.50 11.41
C ARG A 675 17.56 33.05 12.41
N CYS A 676 17.34 31.94 13.06
CA CYS A 676 18.30 31.29 13.96
C CYS A 676 19.03 30.18 13.22
N HIS A 677 20.37 30.26 13.17
CA HIS A 677 21.20 29.28 12.47
C HIS A 677 22.62 29.27 13.02
N ALA A 678 23.13 28.07 13.36
CA ALA A 678 24.53 27.87 13.73
C ALA A 678 25.39 27.73 12.45
N PRO A 679 26.38 28.60 12.20
CA PRO A 679 27.14 28.63 10.94
C PRO A 679 27.91 27.36 10.61
N LYS A 680 28.33 26.60 11.63
CA LYS A 680 29.09 25.35 11.48
C LYS A 680 28.22 24.10 11.18
N SER A 681 26.89 24.24 11.07
CA SER A 681 25.98 23.11 10.92
C SER A 681 26.35 22.23 9.72
N LEU A 682 26.56 22.82 8.55
CA LEU A 682 26.85 22.06 7.33
C LEU A 682 28.20 21.33 7.38
N SER A 683 29.28 22.02 7.83
CA SER A 683 30.60 21.40 7.93
C SER A 683 30.61 20.24 8.90
N LEU A 684 30.04 20.44 10.10
CA LEU A 684 29.99 19.42 11.14
C LEU A 684 29.24 18.15 10.69
N VAL A 685 28.05 18.33 10.11
CA VAL A 685 27.26 17.20 9.61
C VAL A 685 27.98 16.51 8.44
N SER A 686 28.64 17.27 7.55
CA SER A 686 29.41 16.71 6.45
C SER A 686 30.60 15.87 6.93
N GLU A 687 31.37 16.36 7.89
CA GLU A 687 32.48 15.65 8.50
C GLU A 687 32.05 14.36 9.21
N THR A 688 30.84 14.40 9.85
CA THR A 688 30.33 13.24 10.59
C THR A 688 29.76 12.17 9.68
N CYS A 689 29.11 12.55 8.58
CA CYS A 689 28.23 11.66 7.83
C CYS A 689 28.75 11.26 6.45
N ARG A 690 29.46 12.16 5.74
CA ARG A 690 29.88 11.90 4.36
C ARG A 690 30.79 10.67 4.25
N GLY A 691 30.55 9.84 3.24
CA GLY A 691 31.30 8.62 2.96
C GLY A 691 30.92 7.43 3.83
N ARG A 692 29.91 7.53 4.67
CA ARG A 692 29.40 6.45 5.53
C ARG A 692 28.03 5.99 5.09
N ASN A 693 27.71 4.72 5.36
CA ASN A 693 26.34 4.21 5.17
C ASN A 693 25.39 4.84 6.17
N SER A 694 25.81 5.05 7.42
CA SER A 694 25.01 5.68 8.46
C SER A 694 25.83 6.60 9.35
N CYS A 695 25.18 7.56 10.00
CA CYS A 695 25.79 8.46 10.97
C CYS A 695 24.79 8.89 12.04
N SER A 696 25.31 9.27 13.22
CA SER A 696 24.54 9.86 14.31
C SER A 696 25.22 11.11 14.84
N LEU A 697 24.44 12.12 15.26
CA LEU A 697 24.95 13.36 15.81
C LEU A 697 24.05 13.86 16.92
N GLY A 698 24.62 14.16 18.09
CA GLY A 698 23.90 14.72 19.25
C GLY A 698 23.37 16.14 18.98
N ILE A 699 22.19 16.43 19.47
CA ILE A 699 21.49 17.71 19.29
C ILE A 699 21.65 18.56 20.55
N SER A 700 22.69 19.38 20.59
CA SER A 700 22.92 20.33 21.69
C SER A 700 23.71 21.56 21.26
N ASN A 701 23.57 22.65 21.98
CA ASN A 701 24.33 23.86 21.74
C ASN A 701 25.87 23.62 21.82
N ALA A 702 26.32 22.70 22.66
CA ALA A 702 27.75 22.37 22.81
C ALA A 702 28.29 21.75 21.52
N VAL A 703 27.56 20.83 20.89
CA VAL A 703 27.95 20.17 19.63
C VAL A 703 28.09 21.17 18.49
N PHE A 704 27.21 22.17 18.42
CA PHE A 704 27.20 23.17 17.33
C PHE A 704 28.01 24.44 17.62
N GLY A 705 28.84 24.43 18.68
CA GLY A 705 29.79 25.52 18.97
C GLY A 705 29.21 26.68 19.76
N GLY A 706 28.10 26.47 20.46
CA GLY A 706 27.43 27.43 21.34
C GLY A 706 25.95 27.64 20.98
N ASP A 707 25.25 28.41 21.79
CA ASP A 707 23.83 28.74 21.56
C ASP A 707 23.70 29.81 20.46
N PRO A 708 23.19 29.47 19.27
CA PRO A 708 23.04 30.43 18.18
C PRO A 708 21.97 31.48 18.46
N CYS A 709 21.00 31.19 19.33
CA CYS A 709 19.89 32.10 19.62
C CYS A 709 19.26 31.77 20.98
N ARG A 710 19.57 32.55 22.00
CA ARG A 710 19.07 32.36 23.35
C ARG A 710 17.53 32.40 23.43
N GLY A 711 16.95 31.50 24.21
CA GLY A 711 15.52 31.45 24.46
C GLY A 711 14.68 30.86 23.33
N ILE A 712 15.28 30.30 22.28
CA ILE A 712 14.62 29.58 21.19
C ILE A 712 14.97 28.13 21.30
N VAL A 713 13.98 27.24 21.23
CA VAL A 713 14.18 25.79 21.08
C VAL A 713 14.77 25.52 19.70
N LYS A 714 15.92 24.85 19.63
CA LYS A 714 16.61 24.60 18.37
C LYS A 714 16.19 23.26 17.78
N THR A 715 16.22 23.22 16.48
CA THR A 715 16.00 22.00 15.67
C THR A 715 17.16 21.87 14.70
N LEU A 716 17.67 20.67 14.54
CA LEU A 716 18.59 20.34 13.45
C LEU A 716 17.76 19.77 12.29
N ALA A 717 17.81 20.42 11.12
CA ALA A 717 17.32 19.86 9.88
C ALA A 717 18.49 19.53 8.97
N VAL A 718 18.48 18.34 8.40
CA VAL A 718 19.52 17.82 7.48
C VAL A 718 18.86 17.20 6.27
N GLN A 719 19.45 17.43 5.10
CA GLN A 719 19.16 16.71 3.85
C GLN A 719 20.45 16.17 3.29
N ALA A 720 20.48 14.88 3.01
CA ALA A 720 21.63 14.18 2.50
C ALA A 720 21.26 13.34 1.27
N ARG A 721 22.21 13.17 0.37
CA ARG A 721 22.08 12.30 -0.80
C ARG A 721 22.73 10.96 -0.52
N CYS A 722 22.04 9.88 -0.83
CA CYS A 722 22.57 8.53 -0.87
C CYS A 722 22.98 8.16 -2.31
N SER A 723 24.09 7.46 -2.45
CA SER A 723 24.59 6.96 -3.74
C SER A 723 25.25 5.59 -3.56
N PRO A 724 25.23 4.69 -4.57
CA PRO A 724 25.90 3.41 -4.50
C PRO A 724 27.38 3.54 -4.11
N SER A 725 27.87 2.66 -3.26
CA SER A 725 29.24 2.72 -2.71
C SER A 725 30.33 2.51 -3.77
N SER A 726 30.05 1.84 -4.87
CA SER A 726 30.97 1.59 -5.99
C SER A 726 31.29 2.82 -6.84
N ASN A 727 30.53 3.92 -6.71
CA ASN A 727 30.69 5.13 -7.53
C ASN A 727 31.62 6.21 -6.94
N ILE A 728 32.30 5.94 -5.81
CA ILE A 728 33.35 6.82 -5.32
C ILE A 728 34.67 6.32 -5.90
N GLY A 729 34.96 6.61 -7.16
CA GLY A 729 36.31 6.68 -7.67
C GLY A 729 37.10 7.62 -6.75
N PHE A 730 38.24 7.15 -6.23
CA PHE A 730 39.19 7.94 -5.47
C PHE A 730 39.54 9.22 -6.23
N ALA A 731 38.77 10.27 -6.02
CA ALA A 731 39.23 11.63 -6.27
C ALA A 731 40.00 12.03 -5.01
N GLU A 732 41.29 11.87 -5.13
CA GLU A 732 42.43 12.27 -4.31
C GLU A 732 42.17 13.09 -3.03
N LEU A 733 42.77 12.59 -1.98
CA LEU A 733 43.14 13.31 -0.76
C LEU A 733 43.80 14.67 -1.02
#